data_6991685848386b413cec8aa62005f070
#
_entry.id   6991685848386b413cec8aa62005f070
#
_cell.length_a   1.000
_cell.length_b   1.000
_cell.length_c   1.000
_cell.angle_alpha   90.00
_cell.angle_beta   90.00
_cell.angle_gamma   90.00
#
_symmetry.space_group_name_H-M   'P 1'
#
loop_
_entity.id
_entity.type
_entity.pdbx_description
1 polymer ?
#
loop_
_entity_poly.entity_id
_entity_poly.type
_entity_poly.pdbx_seq_one_letter_code
_entity_poly.pdbx_strand_id
1 'polypeptide(L)'
;MCALLVSCSETSSVPADDKLFTGLRTTVYENYTPGDHFSAVKEEVEAALATAPNGSFMGSPYIRMPWPSYRLCIYNWFSSAERGPGKWLCKTFGKAPVLLSSVNPSLHAQVTRELLRSRGYFGGYVNYDVLTNDSTKRAKVKYTVNLGPLTTIDTLTYHNFPEAAAHLIDSTRSEAVVKSGDPFDVATLDAERTRVSTLLRNNGFFYYQPSYATYLADTLATVDKAQVRLQYADSLPSRIGKQWYIGRINLEMRRTANQQLPDTAHHSIYTMVYSGRRQPIRSLVLIRDLKLRPRQLYSYADYMQTINTLTSKGLFSRVDLGFAPRDTSEACNVLDLTLNCVFDKPYDIYLEGNLVGKTTGRVGPGVTLGFAKRNAFRGGEKLSVNLKGSYEWQTGHRADGTSSKFNSYEYGADVSLEFPRLLFIDRYLTNRRIKRWKKGKRVVPYYKTPNTLLKASSDVLNRSGYFKRHIVSGELTYTIQPTATRLHQFSPLILQYEYMKDKSAAFNEVLQQSPYLMVSMADQFVPKMRYTFTYQSPSTYRHPIYWQTTVSEASNVLSLGYLAMGKRWKETGKKMFKNPFAQFLKVETDLRKTWQVSEHSQIVGHINGGVVWAYGNAKSAPYSEQFYVGGANSIRAFNVRSIGPGRYYTNQSKLSYMDQTGDIKLLANLEFRPRIMGNLYGAFFLDAGNVWALRNDGYRSGSQLRLKNIFKETALGTGVGIRYDMDFFVLRLDWGVGIHVPYKNGFYNFDHFKDSQSLHFAIGYPF
;
A
#
# COMPACT_ATOMS: atom_id res chain seq x y z
N MET A 1 30.97 -3.00 -28.35
CA MET A 1 29.79 -3.86 -28.25
C MET A 1 28.83 -3.74 -29.43
N CYS A 2 28.51 -2.55 -29.95
CA CYS A 2 27.64 -2.40 -31.14
C CYS A 2 28.16 -3.05 -32.45
N ALA A 3 29.48 -3.03 -32.70
CA ALA A 3 30.06 -3.61 -33.91
C ALA A 3 29.99 -5.14 -33.99
N LEU A 4 29.96 -5.85 -32.85
CA LEU A 4 29.80 -7.31 -32.78
C LEU A 4 28.36 -7.80 -33.06
N LEU A 5 27.36 -6.94 -32.88
CA LEU A 5 25.96 -7.28 -33.09
C LEU A 5 25.57 -7.31 -34.59
N VAL A 6 26.30 -6.61 -35.44
CA VAL A 6 26.04 -6.50 -36.87
C VAL A 6 26.39 -7.81 -37.61
N SER A 7 27.26 -8.66 -37.07
CA SER A 7 27.70 -9.91 -37.69
C SER A 7 26.94 -11.17 -37.23
N CYS A 8 25.94 -11.05 -36.38
CA CYS A 8 25.20 -12.17 -35.83
C CYS A 8 24.03 -12.56 -36.72
N SER A 9 24.07 -13.78 -37.27
CA SER A 9 22.89 -14.40 -37.90
C SER A 9 21.97 -14.95 -36.82
N GLU A 10 20.78 -14.36 -36.66
CA GLU A 10 19.80 -14.81 -35.66
C GLU A 10 19.23 -16.21 -35.96
N THR A 11 19.36 -16.69 -37.19
CA THR A 11 18.81 -17.97 -37.66
C THR A 11 19.83 -19.09 -37.76
N SER A 12 21.09 -18.88 -37.31
CA SER A 12 22.15 -19.88 -37.42
C SER A 12 21.88 -21.14 -36.60
N SER A 13 21.18 -21.08 -35.49
CA SER A 13 20.79 -22.23 -34.66
C SER A 13 19.36 -22.73 -34.88
N VAL A 14 18.68 -22.22 -35.92
CA VAL A 14 17.33 -22.65 -36.28
C VAL A 14 17.42 -23.93 -37.13
N PRO A 15 16.76 -25.05 -36.78
CA PRO A 15 16.69 -26.25 -37.54
C PRO A 15 16.24 -26.04 -39.01
N ALA A 16 16.57 -26.96 -39.90
CA ALA A 16 16.26 -26.82 -41.32
C ALA A 16 14.75 -26.88 -41.59
N ASP A 17 14.05 -27.66 -40.80
CA ASP A 17 12.60 -27.95 -40.86
C ASP A 17 11.73 -27.00 -40.03
N ASP A 18 12.32 -26.02 -39.29
CA ASP A 18 11.58 -25.09 -38.49
C ASP A 18 11.94 -23.63 -38.80
N LYS A 19 11.22 -22.68 -38.23
CA LYS A 19 11.39 -21.25 -38.46
C LYS A 19 11.47 -20.47 -37.16
N LEU A 20 12.29 -19.40 -37.17
CA LEU A 20 12.38 -18.48 -36.07
C LEU A 20 11.07 -17.67 -35.94
N PHE A 21 10.41 -17.79 -34.83
CA PHE A 21 9.23 -16.95 -34.54
C PHE A 21 9.65 -15.50 -34.26
N THR A 22 9.11 -14.57 -35.03
CA THR A 22 9.46 -13.15 -34.99
C THR A 22 8.33 -12.27 -34.44
N GLY A 23 7.28 -12.87 -33.92
CA GLY A 23 6.18 -12.18 -33.24
C GLY A 23 4.82 -12.38 -33.90
N LEU A 24 3.81 -11.83 -33.28
CA LEU A 24 2.45 -11.81 -33.76
C LEU A 24 2.22 -10.63 -34.72
N ARG A 25 1.29 -10.77 -35.65
CA ARG A 25 0.59 -9.66 -36.26
C ARG A 25 -0.58 -9.25 -35.36
N THR A 26 -1.04 -8.00 -35.51
CA THR A 26 -2.21 -7.49 -34.79
C THR A 26 -3.37 -8.46 -34.92
N THR A 27 -3.92 -8.91 -33.79
CA THR A 27 -5.09 -9.81 -33.76
C THR A 27 -6.30 -9.08 -34.33
N VAL A 28 -7.04 -9.74 -35.19
CA VAL A 28 -8.27 -9.20 -35.80
C VAL A 28 -9.46 -9.77 -35.04
N TYR A 29 -10.41 -8.89 -34.67
CA TYR A 29 -11.66 -9.27 -34.01
C TYR A 29 -12.83 -9.07 -34.96
N GLU A 30 -13.71 -10.07 -35.03
CA GLU A 30 -14.90 -10.07 -35.90
C GLU A 30 -16.15 -10.34 -35.05
N ASN A 31 -17.31 -9.84 -35.51
CA ASN A 31 -18.62 -10.07 -34.89
C ASN A 31 -18.67 -9.82 -33.39
N TYR A 32 -18.19 -8.67 -32.96
CA TYR A 32 -18.19 -8.26 -31.55
C TYR A 32 -19.05 -7.01 -31.32
N THR A 33 -19.60 -6.89 -30.11
CA THR A 33 -20.27 -5.67 -29.65
C THR A 33 -19.34 -4.93 -28.69
N PRO A 34 -18.97 -3.67 -28.97
CA PRO A 34 -18.13 -2.87 -28.07
C PRO A 34 -18.78 -2.69 -26.70
N GLY A 35 -17.99 -2.85 -25.62
CA GLY A 35 -18.45 -2.70 -24.25
C GLY A 35 -17.38 -3.14 -23.24
N ASP A 36 -17.67 -2.94 -21.94
CA ASP A 36 -16.73 -3.28 -20.86
C ASP A 36 -16.43 -4.81 -20.84
N HIS A 37 -17.45 -5.64 -21.06
CA HIS A 37 -17.29 -7.08 -21.11
C HIS A 37 -16.37 -7.51 -22.27
N PHE A 38 -16.59 -6.98 -23.47
CA PHE A 38 -15.70 -7.26 -24.62
C PHE A 38 -14.27 -6.80 -24.36
N SER A 39 -14.09 -5.63 -23.74
CA SER A 39 -12.75 -5.10 -23.42
C SER A 39 -11.97 -6.02 -22.48
N ALA A 40 -12.63 -6.56 -21.45
CA ALA A 40 -12.04 -7.54 -20.54
C ALA A 40 -11.69 -8.85 -21.25
N VAL A 41 -12.62 -9.40 -22.04
CA VAL A 41 -12.40 -10.62 -22.80
C VAL A 41 -11.27 -10.45 -23.81
N LYS A 42 -11.19 -9.32 -24.49
CA LYS A 42 -10.12 -9.00 -25.43
C LYS A 42 -8.74 -9.05 -24.77
N GLU A 43 -8.60 -8.49 -23.56
CA GLU A 43 -7.32 -8.52 -22.83
C GLU A 43 -6.91 -9.96 -22.50
N GLU A 44 -7.84 -10.78 -22.02
CA GLU A 44 -7.57 -12.17 -21.70
C GLU A 44 -7.23 -12.99 -22.96
N VAL A 45 -7.92 -12.75 -24.07
CA VAL A 45 -7.63 -13.35 -25.37
C VAL A 45 -6.23 -12.96 -25.87
N GLU A 46 -5.89 -11.67 -25.79
CA GLU A 46 -4.56 -11.21 -26.16
C GLU A 46 -3.47 -11.82 -25.26
N ALA A 47 -3.75 -11.98 -23.97
CA ALA A 47 -2.83 -12.66 -23.04
C ALA A 47 -2.68 -14.16 -23.37
N ALA A 48 -3.77 -14.85 -23.69
CA ALA A 48 -3.76 -16.26 -24.05
C ALA A 48 -3.02 -16.55 -25.38
N LEU A 49 -3.10 -15.62 -26.33
CA LEU A 49 -2.42 -15.70 -27.62
C LEU A 49 -0.96 -15.19 -27.56
N ALA A 50 -0.58 -14.46 -26.51
CA ALA A 50 0.69 -13.78 -26.42
C ALA A 50 1.88 -14.75 -26.33
N THR A 51 2.79 -14.66 -27.28
CA THR A 51 4.11 -15.30 -27.21
C THR A 51 5.17 -14.28 -27.62
N ALA A 52 6.09 -13.95 -26.71
CA ALA A 52 7.13 -12.97 -26.97
C ALA A 52 8.30 -13.58 -27.77
N PRO A 53 8.64 -13.01 -28.96
CA PRO A 53 9.76 -13.48 -29.77
C PRO A 53 11.11 -13.11 -29.13
N ASN A 54 12.19 -13.70 -29.65
CA ASN A 54 13.53 -13.23 -29.33
C ASN A 54 13.70 -11.76 -29.77
N GLY A 55 14.28 -10.93 -28.91
CA GLY A 55 14.46 -9.50 -29.20
C GLY A 55 13.18 -8.66 -29.11
N SER A 56 12.13 -9.18 -28.46
CA SER A 56 10.91 -8.42 -28.16
C SER A 56 11.23 -7.15 -27.36
N PHE A 57 10.58 -6.05 -27.70
CA PHE A 57 10.67 -4.82 -26.91
C PHE A 57 9.82 -4.97 -25.65
N MET A 58 10.46 -5.01 -24.47
CA MET A 58 9.80 -5.16 -23.15
C MET A 58 8.81 -6.34 -23.07
N GLY A 59 9.11 -7.46 -23.76
CA GLY A 59 8.25 -8.64 -23.72
C GLY A 59 7.03 -8.59 -24.64
N SER A 60 6.85 -7.54 -25.44
CA SER A 60 5.72 -7.42 -26.38
C SER A 60 5.70 -8.55 -27.41
N PRO A 61 4.58 -9.22 -27.65
CA PRO A 61 4.46 -10.20 -28.71
C PRO A 61 4.40 -9.56 -30.12
N TYR A 62 4.10 -8.26 -30.22
CA TYR A 62 3.89 -7.53 -31.47
C TYR A 62 5.10 -6.70 -31.91
N ILE A 63 5.88 -6.19 -30.96
CA ILE A 63 6.98 -5.24 -31.21
C ILE A 63 8.32 -5.91 -30.92
N ARG A 64 9.18 -5.89 -31.91
CA ARG A 64 10.56 -6.36 -31.84
C ARG A 64 11.53 -5.22 -32.03
N MET A 65 12.68 -5.27 -31.33
CA MET A 65 13.77 -4.30 -31.52
C MET A 65 14.28 -4.34 -32.97
N PRO A 66 14.67 -3.20 -33.56
CA PRO A 66 15.15 -3.14 -34.92
C PRO A 66 16.53 -3.80 -35.13
N TRP A 67 17.28 -4.04 -34.04
CA TRP A 67 18.58 -4.72 -34.05
C TRP A 67 18.44 -6.19 -33.59
N PRO A 68 19.42 -7.05 -33.95
CA PRO A 68 19.42 -8.46 -33.55
C PRO A 68 19.40 -8.62 -32.03
N SER A 69 18.70 -9.66 -31.54
CA SER A 69 18.64 -9.95 -30.11
C SER A 69 20.02 -10.39 -29.58
N TYR A 70 20.64 -9.56 -28.74
CA TYR A 70 21.94 -9.88 -28.14
C TYR A 70 21.93 -11.20 -27.37
N ARG A 71 20.80 -11.55 -26.71
CA ARG A 71 20.64 -12.81 -25.98
C ARG A 71 20.62 -14.04 -26.91
N LEU A 72 19.97 -13.90 -28.07
CA LEU A 72 19.97 -14.94 -29.08
C LEU A 72 21.34 -15.05 -29.73
N CYS A 73 22.03 -13.95 -30.00
CA CYS A 73 23.38 -13.95 -30.52
C CYS A 73 24.38 -14.66 -29.59
N ILE A 74 24.33 -14.37 -28.30
CA ILE A 74 25.14 -15.06 -27.28
C ILE A 74 24.85 -16.55 -27.27
N TYR A 75 23.58 -16.95 -27.37
CA TYR A 75 23.21 -18.35 -27.50
C TYR A 75 23.82 -18.98 -28.78
N ASN A 76 23.65 -18.36 -29.93
CA ASN A 76 24.15 -18.85 -31.20
C ASN A 76 25.69 -19.01 -31.24
N TRP A 77 26.42 -18.12 -30.56
CA TRP A 77 27.89 -18.18 -30.48
C TRP A 77 28.41 -19.23 -29.52
N PHE A 78 27.71 -19.50 -28.41
CA PHE A 78 28.21 -20.31 -27.33
C PHE A 78 27.34 -21.54 -26.98
N SER A 79 26.32 -21.87 -27.77
CA SER A 79 25.43 -23.02 -27.52
C SER A 79 26.17 -24.37 -27.61
N SER A 80 27.22 -24.45 -28.42
CA SER A 80 28.09 -25.63 -28.54
C SER A 80 29.19 -25.74 -27.49
N ALA A 81 29.36 -24.76 -26.62
CA ALA A 81 30.41 -24.76 -25.60
C ALA A 81 30.05 -25.68 -24.43
N GLU A 82 30.79 -26.79 -24.27
CA GLU A 82 30.53 -27.78 -23.21
C GLU A 82 31.06 -27.34 -21.83
N ARG A 83 32.15 -26.55 -21.78
CA ARG A 83 32.81 -26.10 -20.55
C ARG A 83 33.38 -24.66 -20.68
N GLY A 84 33.75 -24.04 -19.58
CA GLY A 84 34.44 -22.77 -19.53
C GLY A 84 33.58 -21.51 -19.63
N PRO A 85 34.18 -20.31 -19.87
CA PRO A 85 33.50 -19.03 -19.89
C PRO A 85 32.36 -18.92 -20.89
N GLY A 86 32.48 -19.58 -22.06
CA GLY A 86 31.44 -19.60 -23.10
C GLY A 86 30.15 -20.26 -22.60
N LYS A 87 30.26 -21.40 -21.91
CA LYS A 87 29.08 -22.07 -21.31
C LYS A 87 28.42 -21.19 -20.24
N TRP A 88 29.22 -20.53 -19.41
CA TRP A 88 28.70 -19.59 -18.41
C TRP A 88 27.98 -18.41 -19.04
N LEU A 89 28.53 -17.81 -20.09
CA LEU A 89 27.91 -16.74 -20.85
C LEU A 89 26.58 -17.17 -21.48
N CYS A 90 26.56 -18.34 -22.10
CA CYS A 90 25.36 -18.90 -22.71
C CYS A 90 24.27 -19.15 -21.66
N LYS A 91 24.64 -19.75 -20.51
CA LYS A 91 23.70 -20.04 -19.42
C LYS A 91 23.15 -18.80 -18.74
N THR A 92 23.98 -17.74 -18.56
CA THR A 92 23.61 -16.54 -17.81
C THR A 92 22.89 -15.52 -18.68
N PHE A 93 23.33 -15.31 -19.91
CA PHE A 93 22.84 -14.25 -20.79
C PHE A 93 22.24 -14.76 -22.12
N GLY A 94 22.49 -16.03 -22.50
CA GLY A 94 21.93 -16.61 -23.72
C GLY A 94 20.44 -16.92 -23.57
N LYS A 95 19.70 -16.85 -24.69
CA LYS A 95 18.31 -17.31 -24.79
C LYS A 95 18.16 -18.08 -26.10
N ALA A 96 17.71 -19.31 -26.01
CA ALA A 96 17.45 -20.16 -27.19
C ALA A 96 16.47 -19.49 -28.18
N PRO A 97 16.52 -19.85 -29.49
CA PRO A 97 15.56 -19.36 -30.46
C PRO A 97 14.14 -19.81 -30.07
N VAL A 98 13.19 -18.92 -30.16
CA VAL A 98 11.76 -19.26 -30.08
C VAL A 98 11.35 -19.75 -31.47
N LEU A 99 11.11 -21.04 -31.56
CA LEU A 99 10.75 -21.71 -32.80
C LEU A 99 9.24 -21.72 -33.03
N LEU A 100 8.79 -21.73 -34.30
CA LEU A 100 7.38 -21.78 -34.64
C LEU A 100 6.69 -23.02 -34.07
N SER A 101 7.39 -24.17 -34.11
CA SER A 101 6.91 -25.43 -33.52
C SER A 101 6.67 -25.32 -32.01
N SER A 102 7.53 -24.59 -31.30
CA SER A 102 7.41 -24.37 -29.84
C SER A 102 6.27 -23.41 -29.46
N VAL A 103 5.91 -22.48 -30.36
CA VAL A 103 4.77 -21.57 -30.18
C VAL A 103 3.43 -22.30 -30.26
N ASN A 104 3.33 -23.34 -31.11
CA ASN A 104 2.13 -24.14 -31.33
C ASN A 104 0.83 -23.29 -31.48
N PRO A 105 0.67 -22.58 -32.61
CA PRO A 105 -0.48 -21.69 -32.83
C PRO A 105 -1.84 -22.36 -32.71
N SER A 106 -1.93 -23.64 -33.04
CA SER A 106 -3.17 -24.42 -32.94
C SER A 106 -3.62 -24.60 -31.49
N LEU A 107 -2.69 -24.88 -30.59
CA LEU A 107 -2.98 -24.99 -29.14
C LEU A 107 -3.47 -23.66 -28.59
N HIS A 108 -2.80 -22.56 -28.92
CA HIS A 108 -3.24 -21.21 -28.47
C HIS A 108 -4.65 -20.88 -29.01
N ALA A 109 -4.94 -21.22 -30.27
CA ALA A 109 -6.28 -21.04 -30.85
C ALA A 109 -7.34 -21.86 -30.11
N GLN A 110 -7.03 -23.12 -29.77
CA GLN A 110 -7.94 -23.99 -29.01
C GLN A 110 -8.18 -23.48 -27.60
N VAL A 111 -7.13 -23.12 -26.87
CA VAL A 111 -7.24 -22.55 -25.52
C VAL A 111 -8.07 -21.26 -25.52
N THR A 112 -7.84 -20.41 -26.52
CA THR A 112 -8.61 -19.16 -26.65
C THR A 112 -10.08 -19.41 -26.98
N ARG A 113 -10.39 -20.44 -27.78
CA ARG A 113 -11.76 -20.85 -28.04
C ARG A 113 -12.49 -21.29 -26.75
N GLU A 114 -11.85 -22.09 -25.92
CA GLU A 114 -12.43 -22.48 -24.61
C GLU A 114 -12.58 -21.27 -23.67
N LEU A 115 -11.64 -20.32 -23.71
CA LEU A 115 -11.75 -19.05 -22.99
C LEU A 115 -13.01 -18.27 -23.46
N LEU A 116 -13.23 -18.13 -24.77
CA LEU A 116 -14.42 -17.45 -25.30
C LEU A 116 -15.72 -18.12 -24.81
N ARG A 117 -15.78 -19.45 -24.81
CA ARG A 117 -16.92 -20.22 -24.29
C ARG A 117 -17.16 -19.95 -22.80
N SER A 118 -16.10 -19.91 -22.00
CA SER A 118 -16.19 -19.62 -20.58
C SER A 118 -16.68 -18.20 -20.28
N ARG A 119 -16.58 -17.30 -21.26
CA ARG A 119 -17.01 -15.90 -21.21
C ARG A 119 -18.36 -15.63 -21.93
N GLY A 120 -19.08 -16.68 -22.28
CA GLY A 120 -20.42 -16.59 -22.85
C GLY A 120 -20.48 -16.50 -24.38
N TYR A 121 -19.38 -16.62 -25.08
CA TYR A 121 -19.32 -16.66 -26.55
C TYR A 121 -19.27 -18.11 -27.04
N PHE A 122 -20.38 -18.84 -26.92
CA PHE A 122 -20.43 -20.28 -27.25
C PHE A 122 -20.17 -20.58 -28.72
N GLY A 123 -20.57 -19.70 -29.62
CA GLY A 123 -20.30 -19.75 -31.05
C GLY A 123 -18.93 -19.21 -31.46
N GLY A 124 -18.11 -18.77 -30.49
CA GLY A 124 -16.81 -18.16 -30.77
C GLY A 124 -15.79 -19.19 -31.33
N TYR A 125 -14.99 -18.74 -32.30
CA TYR A 125 -13.89 -19.53 -32.86
C TYR A 125 -12.67 -18.65 -33.15
N VAL A 126 -11.51 -19.30 -33.21
CA VAL A 126 -10.23 -18.63 -33.45
C VAL A 126 -9.52 -19.32 -34.60
N ASN A 127 -9.23 -18.56 -35.64
CA ASN A 127 -8.42 -19.00 -36.77
C ASN A 127 -7.01 -18.41 -36.66
N TYR A 128 -6.03 -19.05 -37.26
CA TYR A 128 -4.67 -18.56 -37.36
C TYR A 128 -4.07 -18.77 -38.72
N ASP A 129 -3.27 -17.81 -39.18
CA ASP A 129 -2.48 -17.83 -40.37
C ASP A 129 -1.00 -17.75 -40.05
N VAL A 130 -0.19 -18.66 -40.60
CA VAL A 130 1.25 -18.62 -40.45
C VAL A 130 1.88 -17.94 -41.66
N LEU A 131 2.44 -16.75 -41.42
CA LEU A 131 3.11 -15.98 -42.46
C LEU A 131 4.62 -16.30 -42.45
N THR A 132 5.06 -17.09 -43.40
CA THR A 132 6.44 -17.53 -43.50
C THR A 132 7.25 -16.74 -44.51
N ASN A 133 8.52 -16.57 -44.22
CA ASN A 133 9.52 -16.07 -45.17
C ASN A 133 10.65 -17.10 -45.22
N ASP A 134 10.66 -17.92 -46.29
CA ASP A 134 11.58 -19.03 -46.44
C ASP A 134 13.03 -18.58 -46.69
N SER A 135 13.23 -17.45 -47.39
CA SER A 135 14.56 -16.91 -47.65
C SER A 135 15.29 -16.47 -46.36
N THR A 136 14.53 -16.05 -45.32
CA THR A 136 15.09 -15.61 -44.06
C THR A 136 14.86 -16.57 -42.88
N LYS A 137 14.23 -17.75 -43.12
CA LYS A 137 13.83 -18.74 -42.10
C LYS A 137 13.06 -18.11 -40.92
N ARG A 138 12.15 -17.17 -41.23
CA ARG A 138 11.36 -16.44 -40.21
C ARG A 138 9.87 -16.68 -40.41
N ALA A 139 9.13 -16.66 -39.29
CA ALA A 139 7.67 -16.76 -39.32
C ALA A 139 7.03 -15.74 -38.37
N LYS A 140 5.82 -15.30 -38.74
CA LYS A 140 4.88 -14.56 -37.89
C LYS A 140 3.55 -15.28 -37.86
N VAL A 141 2.79 -15.10 -36.79
CA VAL A 141 1.43 -15.65 -36.65
C VAL A 141 0.44 -14.51 -36.62
N LYS A 142 -0.65 -14.64 -37.36
CA LYS A 142 -1.82 -13.76 -37.33
C LYS A 142 -3.00 -14.57 -36.81
N TYR A 143 -3.66 -14.05 -35.76
CA TYR A 143 -4.90 -14.62 -35.25
C TYR A 143 -6.10 -13.82 -35.71
N THR A 144 -7.18 -14.50 -36.06
CA THR A 144 -8.51 -13.91 -36.31
C THR A 144 -9.49 -14.52 -35.34
N VAL A 145 -10.04 -13.70 -34.45
CA VAL A 145 -10.97 -14.12 -33.40
C VAL A 145 -12.38 -13.67 -33.79
N ASN A 146 -13.25 -14.61 -34.00
CA ASN A 146 -14.68 -14.36 -34.23
C ASN A 146 -15.42 -14.67 -32.92
N LEU A 147 -16.09 -13.69 -32.34
CA LEU A 147 -16.77 -13.87 -31.05
C LEU A 147 -18.16 -14.46 -31.21
N GLY A 148 -18.92 -14.03 -32.20
CA GLY A 148 -20.34 -14.40 -32.33
C GLY A 148 -21.24 -13.69 -31.29
N PRO A 149 -22.49 -14.15 -31.13
CA PRO A 149 -23.43 -13.58 -30.17
C PRO A 149 -23.02 -13.89 -28.75
N LEU A 150 -23.24 -12.89 -27.86
CA LEU A 150 -23.01 -13.03 -26.42
C LEU A 150 -24.24 -13.64 -25.76
N THR A 151 -24.08 -14.77 -25.08
CA THR A 151 -25.13 -15.39 -24.27
C THR A 151 -25.24 -14.69 -22.93
N THR A 152 -26.47 -14.33 -22.55
CA THR A 152 -26.80 -13.71 -21.26
C THR A 152 -27.56 -14.67 -20.33
N ILE A 153 -27.49 -14.42 -19.03
CA ILE A 153 -28.23 -15.24 -18.04
C ILE A 153 -29.69 -14.77 -18.00
N ASP A 154 -30.61 -15.70 -18.31
CA ASP A 154 -32.05 -15.44 -18.17
C ASP A 154 -32.50 -15.53 -16.72
N THR A 155 -32.25 -16.68 -16.08
CA THR A 155 -32.63 -16.93 -14.69
C THR A 155 -31.55 -17.70 -13.93
N LEU A 156 -31.42 -17.42 -12.63
CA LEU A 156 -30.62 -18.23 -11.70
C LEU A 156 -31.55 -18.79 -10.60
N THR A 157 -31.55 -20.13 -10.44
CA THR A 157 -32.34 -20.85 -9.44
C THR A 157 -31.44 -21.75 -8.58
N TYR A 158 -31.92 -22.05 -7.35
CA TYR A 158 -31.20 -22.89 -6.36
C TYR A 158 -32.06 -24.11 -6.04
N HIS A 159 -31.49 -25.30 -6.17
CA HIS A 159 -32.25 -26.54 -6.03
C HIS A 159 -31.60 -27.55 -5.06
N ASN A 160 -32.43 -28.35 -4.43
CA ASN A 160 -32.06 -29.46 -3.54
C ASN A 160 -31.27 -29.07 -2.28
N PHE A 161 -31.22 -27.79 -1.90
CA PHE A 161 -30.57 -27.38 -0.68
C PHE A 161 -31.42 -27.80 0.55
N PRO A 162 -30.78 -28.21 1.68
CA PRO A 162 -31.47 -28.41 2.95
C PRO A 162 -32.30 -27.17 3.33
N GLU A 163 -33.47 -27.39 3.97
CA GLU A 163 -34.43 -26.32 4.26
C GLU A 163 -33.82 -25.08 4.94
N ALA A 164 -32.99 -25.30 5.97
CA ALA A 164 -32.29 -24.21 6.64
C ALA A 164 -31.31 -23.46 5.74
N ALA A 165 -30.67 -24.15 4.79
CA ALA A 165 -29.76 -23.55 3.82
C ALA A 165 -30.54 -22.80 2.73
N ALA A 166 -31.62 -23.35 2.22
CA ALA A 166 -32.50 -22.73 1.25
C ALA A 166 -33.06 -21.40 1.78
N HIS A 167 -33.57 -21.38 3.01
CA HIS A 167 -34.06 -20.18 3.67
C HIS A 167 -32.98 -19.06 3.76
N LEU A 168 -31.74 -19.43 4.08
CA LEU A 168 -30.63 -18.47 4.13
C LEU A 168 -30.30 -17.90 2.74
N ILE A 169 -30.27 -18.76 1.70
CA ILE A 169 -30.00 -18.35 0.32
C ILE A 169 -31.09 -17.39 -0.15
N ASP A 170 -32.35 -17.72 0.06
CA ASP A 170 -33.49 -16.89 -0.36
C ASP A 170 -33.51 -15.54 0.36
N SER A 171 -33.21 -15.52 1.67
CA SER A 171 -33.16 -14.27 2.44
C SER A 171 -32.06 -13.31 1.97
N THR A 172 -31.02 -13.82 1.32
CA THR A 172 -29.88 -13.04 0.78
C THR A 172 -29.85 -12.99 -0.75
N ARG A 173 -30.98 -13.28 -1.42
CA ARG A 173 -31.07 -13.33 -2.87
C ARG A 173 -30.75 -11.98 -3.54
N SER A 174 -31.05 -10.88 -2.87
CA SER A 174 -30.70 -9.53 -3.33
C SER A 174 -29.18 -9.27 -3.40
N GLU A 175 -28.39 -10.06 -2.67
CA GLU A 175 -26.91 -9.98 -2.62
C GLU A 175 -26.26 -10.91 -3.66
N ALA A 176 -27.05 -11.62 -4.48
CA ALA A 176 -26.51 -12.51 -5.51
C ALA A 176 -25.60 -11.74 -6.48
N VAL A 177 -24.44 -12.33 -6.77
CA VAL A 177 -23.44 -11.76 -7.68
C VAL A 177 -23.95 -11.79 -9.11
N VAL A 178 -24.69 -12.85 -9.44
CA VAL A 178 -25.26 -13.11 -10.77
C VAL A 178 -26.70 -12.64 -10.81
N LYS A 179 -27.04 -11.82 -11.82
CA LYS A 179 -28.39 -11.28 -12.03
C LYS A 179 -28.90 -11.65 -13.44
N SER A 180 -30.21 -11.63 -13.59
CA SER A 180 -30.83 -11.77 -14.92
C SER A 180 -30.39 -10.63 -15.82
N GLY A 181 -29.99 -10.95 -17.06
CA GLY A 181 -29.43 -10.02 -18.03
C GLY A 181 -27.90 -9.88 -18.01
N ASP A 182 -27.23 -10.38 -16.99
CA ASP A 182 -25.75 -10.38 -16.95
C ASP A 182 -25.19 -11.31 -18.04
N PRO A 183 -24.00 -11.02 -18.58
CA PRO A 183 -23.29 -11.96 -19.46
C PRO A 183 -23.05 -13.31 -18.78
N PHE A 184 -23.18 -14.39 -19.53
CA PHE A 184 -22.77 -15.70 -19.04
C PHE A 184 -21.25 -15.72 -18.86
N ASP A 185 -20.81 -15.86 -17.62
CA ASP A 185 -19.40 -15.87 -17.27
C ASP A 185 -19.16 -16.88 -16.15
N VAL A 186 -18.33 -17.88 -16.45
CA VAL A 186 -17.99 -18.96 -15.49
C VAL A 186 -17.34 -18.40 -14.22
N ALA A 187 -16.53 -17.34 -14.33
CA ALA A 187 -15.91 -16.72 -13.16
C ALA A 187 -16.95 -16.05 -12.24
N THR A 188 -17.96 -15.41 -12.80
CA THR A 188 -19.06 -14.81 -12.06
C THR A 188 -19.96 -15.88 -11.41
N LEU A 189 -20.23 -16.99 -12.11
CA LEU A 189 -20.92 -18.14 -11.56
C LEU A 189 -20.14 -18.77 -10.38
N ASP A 190 -18.82 -18.94 -10.53
CA ASP A 190 -17.95 -19.42 -9.44
C ASP A 190 -17.92 -18.46 -8.24
N ALA A 191 -17.96 -17.15 -8.47
CA ALA A 191 -18.07 -16.15 -7.42
C ALA A 191 -19.40 -16.30 -6.65
N GLU A 192 -20.51 -16.53 -7.35
CA GLU A 192 -21.81 -16.80 -6.72
C GLU A 192 -21.81 -18.10 -5.91
N ARG A 193 -21.26 -19.19 -6.45
CA ARG A 193 -21.08 -20.45 -5.73
C ARG A 193 -20.23 -20.28 -4.47
N THR A 194 -19.20 -19.47 -4.55
CA THR A 194 -18.35 -19.11 -3.41
C THR A 194 -19.09 -18.24 -2.39
N ARG A 195 -19.93 -17.29 -2.84
CA ARG A 195 -20.80 -16.50 -1.97
C ARG A 195 -21.76 -17.40 -1.17
N VAL A 196 -22.45 -18.31 -1.84
CA VAL A 196 -23.36 -19.29 -1.21
C VAL A 196 -22.59 -20.16 -0.21
N SER A 197 -21.43 -20.67 -0.58
CA SER A 197 -20.59 -21.45 0.32
C SER A 197 -20.17 -20.65 1.57
N THR A 198 -19.76 -19.40 1.38
CA THR A 198 -19.38 -18.52 2.48
C THR A 198 -20.56 -18.19 3.39
N LEU A 199 -21.74 -17.93 2.80
CA LEU A 199 -22.98 -17.72 3.53
C LEU A 199 -23.32 -18.93 4.43
N LEU A 200 -23.35 -20.12 3.86
CA LEU A 200 -23.66 -21.35 4.59
C LEU A 200 -22.63 -21.63 5.69
N ARG A 201 -21.35 -21.54 5.39
CA ARG A 201 -20.27 -21.76 6.38
C ARG A 201 -20.26 -20.72 7.49
N ASN A 202 -20.72 -19.52 7.25
CA ASN A 202 -20.88 -18.48 8.29
C ASN A 202 -22.10 -18.73 9.18
N ASN A 203 -23.02 -19.58 8.76
CA ASN A 203 -24.24 -19.93 9.47
C ASN A 203 -24.26 -21.40 9.92
N GLY A 204 -23.12 -21.97 10.26
CA GLY A 204 -23.00 -23.25 10.92
C GLY A 204 -22.75 -24.46 10.04
N PHE A 205 -22.80 -24.36 8.71
CA PHE A 205 -22.59 -25.53 7.83
C PHE A 205 -21.08 -25.79 7.65
N PHE A 206 -20.47 -26.34 8.69
CA PHE A 206 -19.01 -26.52 8.79
C PHE A 206 -18.42 -27.35 7.66
N TYR A 207 -19.05 -28.49 7.33
CA TYR A 207 -18.54 -29.42 6.30
C TYR A 207 -18.90 -29.01 4.88
N TYR A 208 -19.69 -27.97 4.68
CA TYR A 208 -20.06 -27.54 3.34
C TYR A 208 -18.86 -27.00 2.54
N GLN A 209 -18.74 -27.43 1.29
CA GLN A 209 -17.71 -26.97 0.34
C GLN A 209 -18.37 -26.54 -0.98
N PRO A 210 -17.76 -25.59 -1.73
CA PRO A 210 -18.30 -25.14 -3.03
C PRO A 210 -18.55 -26.26 -4.01
N SER A 211 -17.72 -27.31 -4.01
CA SER A 211 -17.83 -28.49 -4.89
C SER A 211 -19.09 -29.35 -4.68
N TYR A 212 -19.82 -29.15 -3.59
CA TYR A 212 -21.06 -29.90 -3.31
C TYR A 212 -22.30 -29.33 -4.01
N ALA A 213 -22.14 -28.20 -4.70
CA ALA A 213 -23.15 -27.68 -5.60
C ALA A 213 -22.56 -27.46 -7.00
N THR A 214 -23.28 -27.90 -8.01
CA THR A 214 -22.88 -27.82 -9.41
C THR A 214 -23.86 -26.97 -10.21
N TYR A 215 -23.37 -26.30 -11.26
CA TYR A 215 -24.22 -25.57 -12.18
C TYR A 215 -24.72 -26.49 -13.31
N LEU A 216 -25.99 -26.40 -13.56
CA LEU A 216 -26.61 -26.91 -14.79
C LEU A 216 -27.12 -25.70 -15.57
N ALA A 217 -26.74 -25.58 -16.83
CA ALA A 217 -27.14 -24.48 -17.70
C ALA A 217 -27.88 -25.05 -18.92
N ASP A 218 -29.09 -24.57 -19.15
CA ASP A 218 -29.85 -24.80 -20.36
C ASP A 218 -29.69 -23.58 -21.28
N THR A 219 -29.06 -23.80 -22.42
CA THR A 219 -28.78 -22.78 -23.45
C THR A 219 -29.63 -22.98 -24.69
N LEU A 220 -30.56 -23.97 -24.70
CA LEU A 220 -31.39 -24.32 -25.83
C LEU A 220 -32.81 -23.73 -25.72
N ALA A 221 -33.27 -23.46 -24.53
CA ALA A 221 -34.64 -22.98 -24.29
C ALA A 221 -34.92 -21.61 -24.92
N THR A 222 -33.93 -20.71 -24.98
CA THR A 222 -34.07 -19.35 -25.54
C THR A 222 -32.79 -18.97 -26.28
N VAL A 223 -32.92 -18.37 -27.45
CA VAL A 223 -31.76 -17.92 -28.24
C VAL A 223 -30.95 -16.88 -27.47
N ASP A 224 -29.65 -17.07 -27.45
CA ASP A 224 -28.65 -16.20 -26.77
C ASP A 224 -28.92 -15.96 -25.28
N LYS A 225 -29.67 -16.87 -24.61
CA LYS A 225 -29.93 -16.85 -23.18
C LYS A 225 -29.67 -18.20 -22.53
N ALA A 226 -29.22 -18.18 -21.29
CA ALA A 226 -28.96 -19.37 -20.48
C ALA A 226 -29.83 -19.39 -19.23
N GLN A 227 -30.58 -20.43 -19.00
CA GLN A 227 -31.24 -20.70 -17.73
C GLN A 227 -30.27 -21.49 -16.84
N VAL A 228 -29.87 -20.90 -15.73
CA VAL A 228 -28.83 -21.47 -14.86
C VAL A 228 -29.45 -21.96 -13.55
N ARG A 229 -29.08 -23.17 -13.14
CA ARG A 229 -29.51 -23.81 -11.89
C ARG A 229 -28.30 -24.22 -11.08
N LEU A 230 -28.19 -23.74 -9.85
CA LEU A 230 -27.22 -24.23 -8.87
C LEU A 230 -27.87 -25.36 -8.07
N GLN A 231 -27.40 -26.57 -8.26
CA GLN A 231 -27.99 -27.76 -7.66
C GLN A 231 -27.07 -28.38 -6.62
N TYR A 232 -27.60 -28.57 -5.41
CA TYR A 232 -26.93 -29.32 -4.35
C TYR A 232 -26.98 -30.82 -4.69
N ALA A 233 -25.89 -31.54 -4.47
CA ALA A 233 -25.74 -32.95 -4.83
C ALA A 233 -26.64 -33.85 -3.96
N ASP A 234 -27.32 -34.82 -4.57
CA ASP A 234 -28.38 -35.62 -3.93
C ASP A 234 -27.86 -36.64 -2.88
N SER A 235 -26.64 -37.13 -3.00
CA SER A 235 -26.08 -38.23 -2.23
C SER A 235 -25.02 -37.82 -1.21
N LEU A 236 -25.15 -36.61 -0.62
CA LEU A 236 -24.21 -36.15 0.38
C LEU A 236 -24.53 -36.66 1.78
N PRO A 237 -23.50 -37.00 2.60
CA PRO A 237 -23.70 -37.38 3.99
C PRO A 237 -24.49 -36.33 4.79
N SER A 238 -25.40 -36.80 5.70
CA SER A 238 -26.27 -35.92 6.49
C SER A 238 -25.53 -34.83 7.28
N ARG A 239 -24.28 -35.10 7.68
CA ARG A 239 -23.41 -34.16 8.40
C ARG A 239 -23.09 -32.88 7.61
N ILE A 240 -23.19 -32.89 6.28
CA ILE A 240 -22.90 -31.74 5.41
C ILE A 240 -24.05 -30.74 5.43
N GLY A 241 -25.28 -31.23 5.47
CA GLY A 241 -26.51 -30.44 5.52
C GLY A 241 -26.90 -29.93 6.93
N LYS A 242 -26.11 -30.22 7.97
CA LYS A 242 -26.38 -29.81 9.34
C LYS A 242 -25.66 -28.55 9.77
N GLN A 243 -26.28 -27.81 10.68
CA GLN A 243 -25.63 -26.69 11.37
C GLN A 243 -24.88 -27.19 12.62
N TRP A 244 -23.63 -26.78 12.77
CA TRP A 244 -22.71 -27.18 13.81
C TRP A 244 -22.47 -26.06 14.83
N TYR A 245 -22.40 -26.40 16.11
CA TYR A 245 -22.13 -25.52 17.24
C TYR A 245 -20.72 -25.77 17.78
N ILE A 246 -20.10 -24.74 18.32
CA ILE A 246 -18.79 -24.85 18.96
C ILE A 246 -18.94 -25.44 20.34
N GLY A 247 -18.20 -26.50 20.62
CA GLY A 247 -18.12 -27.17 21.89
C GLY A 247 -17.04 -26.65 22.83
N ARG A 248 -16.17 -27.55 23.29
CA ARG A 248 -15.00 -27.21 24.11
C ARG A 248 -13.92 -26.61 23.24
N ILE A 249 -13.16 -25.69 23.83
CA ILE A 249 -12.00 -25.07 23.16
C ILE A 249 -10.75 -25.41 23.95
N ASN A 250 -9.83 -26.15 23.34
CA ASN A 250 -8.52 -26.49 23.90
C ASN A 250 -7.44 -25.69 23.19
N LEU A 251 -6.56 -25.06 23.95
CA LEU A 251 -5.43 -24.28 23.45
C LEU A 251 -4.13 -24.99 23.82
N GLU A 252 -3.43 -25.52 22.84
CA GLU A 252 -2.13 -26.15 23.01
C GLU A 252 -1.02 -25.12 22.70
N MET A 253 -0.24 -24.77 23.73
CA MET A 253 0.84 -23.77 23.61
C MET A 253 2.19 -24.45 23.62
N ARG A 254 2.83 -24.54 22.45
CA ARG A 254 4.09 -25.24 22.23
C ARG A 254 5.23 -24.27 21.89
N ARG A 255 6.46 -24.57 22.31
CA ARG A 255 7.68 -23.91 21.83
C ARG A 255 8.28 -24.62 20.62
N THR A 256 8.12 -25.92 20.56
CA THR A 256 8.52 -26.78 19.43
C THR A 256 7.37 -27.70 19.08
N ALA A 257 7.26 -28.14 17.84
CA ALA A 257 6.13 -28.95 17.35
C ALA A 257 5.88 -30.23 18.17
N ASN A 258 6.95 -30.88 18.63
CA ASN A 258 6.88 -32.17 19.35
C ASN A 258 6.97 -32.02 20.88
N GLN A 259 6.77 -30.83 21.42
CA GLN A 259 6.86 -30.62 22.88
C GLN A 259 5.69 -31.28 23.60
N GLN A 260 5.98 -32.04 24.66
CA GLN A 260 4.95 -32.54 25.58
C GLN A 260 4.40 -31.42 26.46
N LEU A 261 3.11 -31.45 26.75
CA LEU A 261 2.37 -30.42 27.49
C LEU A 261 1.74 -31.02 28.75
N PRO A 262 2.48 -31.12 29.85
CA PRO A 262 1.96 -31.74 31.09
C PRO A 262 1.04 -30.84 31.90
N ASP A 263 1.10 -29.52 31.70
CA ASP A 263 0.41 -28.55 32.54
C ASP A 263 -0.89 -28.10 31.90
N THR A 264 -1.95 -27.95 32.71
CA THR A 264 -3.28 -27.53 32.26
C THR A 264 -3.80 -26.38 33.11
N ALA A 265 -4.43 -25.41 32.44
CA ALA A 265 -5.12 -24.31 33.10
C ALA A 265 -6.54 -24.12 32.52
N HIS A 266 -7.53 -24.16 33.36
CA HIS A 266 -8.92 -23.97 32.98
C HIS A 266 -9.33 -22.49 33.06
N HIS A 267 -9.93 -21.98 31.98
CA HIS A 267 -10.47 -20.64 31.87
C HIS A 267 -11.95 -20.68 31.50
N SER A 268 -12.63 -19.55 31.61
CA SER A 268 -14.11 -19.47 31.43
C SER A 268 -14.61 -19.92 30.06
N ILE A 269 -13.80 -19.88 29.01
CA ILE A 269 -14.19 -20.19 27.63
C ILE A 269 -13.27 -21.20 26.93
N TYR A 270 -12.16 -21.57 27.55
CA TYR A 270 -11.20 -22.52 26.99
C TYR A 270 -10.35 -23.18 28.08
N THR A 271 -9.75 -24.30 27.74
CA THR A 271 -8.70 -24.95 28.52
C THR A 271 -7.37 -24.75 27.83
N MET A 272 -6.35 -24.29 28.56
CA MET A 272 -4.99 -24.13 28.03
C MET A 272 -4.12 -25.28 28.51
N VAL A 273 -3.44 -25.91 27.55
CA VAL A 273 -2.45 -26.97 27.81
C VAL A 273 -1.08 -26.44 27.41
N TYR A 274 -0.12 -26.51 28.29
CA TYR A 274 1.21 -25.91 28.10
C TYR A 274 2.29 -26.68 28.87
N SER A 275 3.55 -26.25 28.77
CA SER A 275 4.66 -26.79 29.54
C SER A 275 5.38 -25.65 30.23
N GLY A 276 5.55 -25.76 31.55
CA GLY A 276 6.34 -24.86 32.36
C GLY A 276 5.59 -24.30 33.58
N ARG A 277 6.35 -23.75 34.50
CA ARG A 277 5.88 -23.26 35.80
C ARG A 277 4.81 -22.15 35.72
N ARG A 278 4.73 -21.43 34.59
CA ARG A 278 3.80 -20.30 34.38
C ARG A 278 3.27 -20.34 32.96
N GLN A 279 2.02 -19.93 32.80
CA GLN A 279 1.38 -19.80 31.49
C GLN A 279 2.24 -18.91 30.57
N PRO A 280 2.50 -19.34 29.32
CA PRO A 280 3.38 -18.63 28.39
C PRO A 280 2.76 -17.30 27.90
N ILE A 281 1.45 -17.19 27.95
CA ILE A 281 0.70 -15.98 27.60
C ILE A 281 -0.45 -15.76 28.59
N ARG A 282 -0.80 -14.50 28.86
CA ARG A 282 -1.89 -14.16 29.78
C ARG A 282 -3.24 -14.49 29.16
N SER A 283 -4.12 -15.13 29.94
CA SER A 283 -5.45 -15.59 29.49
C SER A 283 -6.31 -14.49 28.86
N LEU A 284 -6.26 -13.26 29.39
CA LEU A 284 -7.07 -12.13 28.89
C LEU A 284 -6.75 -11.78 27.41
N VAL A 285 -5.50 -11.99 26.99
CA VAL A 285 -5.08 -11.77 25.59
C VAL A 285 -5.80 -12.74 24.67
N LEU A 286 -5.80 -14.03 25.03
CA LEU A 286 -6.43 -15.09 24.24
C LEU A 286 -7.95 -15.01 24.24
N ILE A 287 -8.57 -14.70 25.39
CA ILE A 287 -10.02 -14.49 25.49
C ILE A 287 -10.51 -13.41 24.52
N ARG A 288 -9.73 -12.36 24.35
CA ARG A 288 -10.05 -11.27 23.42
C ARG A 288 -9.90 -11.67 21.97
N ASP A 289 -8.88 -12.47 21.65
CA ASP A 289 -8.49 -12.79 20.29
C ASP A 289 -9.32 -13.94 19.68
N LEU A 290 -9.73 -14.89 20.51
CA LEU A 290 -10.65 -15.92 20.09
C LEU A 290 -12.02 -15.30 19.76
N LYS A 291 -12.50 -15.50 18.53
CA LYS A 291 -13.83 -15.05 18.08
C LYS A 291 -14.86 -16.15 18.20
N LEU A 292 -14.45 -17.40 17.99
CA LEU A 292 -15.27 -18.58 18.24
C LEU A 292 -15.53 -18.72 19.75
N ARG A 293 -16.77 -19.01 20.13
CA ARG A 293 -17.21 -19.12 21.51
C ARG A 293 -17.99 -20.44 21.73
N PRO A 294 -17.84 -21.09 22.87
CA PRO A 294 -18.65 -22.26 23.19
C PRO A 294 -20.15 -21.96 23.07
N ARG A 295 -20.93 -22.92 22.60
CA ARG A 295 -22.37 -22.85 22.39
C ARG A 295 -22.87 -21.89 21.33
N GLN A 296 -21.99 -21.34 20.49
CA GLN A 296 -22.38 -20.56 19.33
C GLN A 296 -22.32 -21.39 18.06
N LEU A 297 -23.10 -21.03 17.06
CA LEU A 297 -22.97 -21.58 15.71
C LEU A 297 -21.56 -21.37 15.21
N TYR A 298 -21.03 -22.36 14.51
CA TYR A 298 -19.78 -22.20 13.76
C TYR A 298 -19.94 -21.07 12.75
N SER A 299 -18.90 -20.27 12.63
CA SER A 299 -18.79 -19.21 11.62
C SER A 299 -17.40 -19.24 10.99
N TYR A 300 -17.36 -19.36 9.66
CA TYR A 300 -16.11 -19.34 8.91
C TYR A 300 -15.41 -17.99 9.01
N ALA A 301 -16.17 -16.91 9.05
CA ALA A 301 -15.61 -15.57 9.25
C ALA A 301 -14.92 -15.43 10.61
N ASP A 302 -15.54 -15.94 11.69
CA ASP A 302 -14.97 -15.93 13.04
C ASP A 302 -13.73 -16.85 13.13
N TYR A 303 -13.77 -18.00 12.45
CA TYR A 303 -12.61 -18.88 12.29
C TYR A 303 -11.43 -18.16 11.63
N MET A 304 -11.65 -17.58 10.45
CA MET A 304 -10.61 -16.85 9.71
C MET A 304 -10.10 -15.64 10.50
N GLN A 305 -10.99 -14.90 11.16
CA GLN A 305 -10.62 -13.77 11.98
C GLN A 305 -9.79 -14.19 13.20
N THR A 306 -10.07 -15.34 13.80
CA THR A 306 -9.27 -15.90 14.91
C THR A 306 -7.85 -16.20 14.44
N ILE A 307 -7.70 -16.95 13.33
CA ILE A 307 -6.39 -17.24 12.74
C ILE A 307 -5.64 -15.94 12.41
N ASN A 308 -6.27 -15.04 11.64
CA ASN A 308 -5.64 -13.79 11.22
C ASN A 308 -5.22 -12.93 12.42
N THR A 309 -6.03 -12.87 13.47
CA THR A 309 -5.70 -12.11 14.69
C THR A 309 -4.51 -12.70 15.43
N LEU A 310 -4.44 -14.01 15.56
CA LEU A 310 -3.34 -14.69 16.25
C LEU A 310 -2.04 -14.63 15.43
N THR A 311 -2.12 -14.88 14.13
CA THR A 311 -0.96 -14.84 13.21
C THR A 311 -0.38 -13.44 13.05
N SER A 312 -1.25 -12.43 12.90
CA SER A 312 -0.84 -11.02 12.71
C SER A 312 -0.06 -10.43 13.90
N LYS A 313 -0.13 -11.05 15.07
CA LYS A 313 0.66 -10.63 16.24
C LYS A 313 2.14 -11.00 16.14
N GLY A 314 2.50 -11.89 15.20
CA GLY A 314 3.88 -12.36 15.06
C GLY A 314 4.43 -13.05 16.31
N LEU A 315 3.56 -13.61 17.16
CA LEU A 315 3.96 -14.38 18.35
C LEU A 315 4.17 -15.85 18.04
N PHE A 316 3.43 -16.35 17.05
CA PHE A 316 3.39 -17.74 16.69
C PHE A 316 3.95 -17.94 15.28
N SER A 317 4.81 -18.92 15.12
CA SER A 317 5.29 -19.39 13.82
C SER A 317 4.23 -20.22 13.10
N ARG A 318 3.36 -20.88 13.88
CA ARG A 318 2.28 -21.71 13.36
C ARG A 318 1.08 -21.65 14.28
N VAL A 319 -0.10 -21.56 13.67
CA VAL A 319 -1.41 -21.58 14.34
C VAL A 319 -2.33 -22.51 13.54
N ASP A 320 -2.64 -23.66 14.10
CA ASP A 320 -3.52 -24.64 13.49
C ASP A 320 -4.80 -24.79 14.32
N LEU A 321 -5.95 -24.75 13.65
CA LEU A 321 -7.23 -25.01 14.26
C LEU A 321 -7.76 -26.35 13.75
N GLY A 322 -7.88 -27.31 14.67
CA GLY A 322 -8.53 -28.59 14.42
C GLY A 322 -9.94 -28.61 15.00
N PHE A 323 -10.88 -29.17 14.26
CA PHE A 323 -12.26 -29.39 14.71
C PHE A 323 -12.56 -30.89 14.69
N ALA A 324 -13.12 -31.39 15.76
CA ALA A 324 -13.55 -32.75 15.86
C ALA A 324 -15.00 -32.81 16.38
N PRO A 325 -15.87 -33.66 15.81
CA PRO A 325 -17.19 -33.94 16.41
C PRO A 325 -17.01 -34.46 17.83
N ARG A 326 -17.86 -34.02 18.76
CA ARG A 326 -17.78 -34.43 20.17
C ARG A 326 -18.03 -35.91 20.35
N ASP A 327 -18.90 -36.48 19.56
CA ASP A 327 -19.17 -37.91 19.49
C ASP A 327 -19.41 -38.34 18.04
N THR A 328 -19.46 -39.65 17.80
CA THR A 328 -19.62 -40.23 16.47
C THR A 328 -21.08 -40.46 16.06
N SER A 329 -22.05 -40.10 16.92
CA SER A 329 -23.46 -40.26 16.61
C SER A 329 -23.94 -39.36 15.47
N GLU A 330 -24.85 -39.82 14.65
CA GLU A 330 -25.44 -38.98 13.61
C GLU A 330 -26.22 -37.78 14.17
N ALA A 331 -26.70 -37.86 15.42
CA ALA A 331 -27.36 -36.76 16.08
C ALA A 331 -26.41 -35.66 16.54
N CYS A 332 -25.11 -35.94 16.61
CA CYS A 332 -24.09 -34.96 17.02
C CYS A 332 -24.05 -33.75 16.08
N ASN A 333 -24.12 -32.57 16.66
CA ASN A 333 -23.97 -31.27 15.98
C ASN A 333 -23.01 -30.32 16.70
N VAL A 334 -22.14 -30.87 17.56
CA VAL A 334 -21.16 -30.08 18.35
C VAL A 334 -19.75 -30.43 17.93
N LEU A 335 -18.97 -29.39 17.62
CA LEU A 335 -17.55 -29.48 17.26
C LEU A 335 -16.69 -29.01 18.43
N ASP A 336 -15.85 -29.89 18.95
CA ASP A 336 -14.80 -29.50 19.88
C ASP A 336 -13.60 -28.96 19.09
N LEU A 337 -13.06 -27.83 19.53
CA LEU A 337 -12.01 -27.08 18.87
C LEU A 337 -10.67 -27.28 19.59
N THR A 338 -9.64 -27.67 18.86
CA THR A 338 -8.26 -27.67 19.34
C THR A 338 -7.45 -26.65 18.57
N LEU A 339 -6.87 -25.70 19.29
CA LEU A 339 -6.01 -24.65 18.75
C LEU A 339 -4.56 -24.96 19.11
N ASN A 340 -3.76 -25.37 18.14
CA ASN A 340 -2.35 -25.65 18.33
C ASN A 340 -1.52 -24.43 17.91
N CYS A 341 -0.88 -23.78 18.89
CA CYS A 341 -0.07 -22.59 18.71
C CYS A 341 1.42 -22.91 19.02
N VAL A 342 2.28 -22.79 18.02
CA VAL A 342 3.72 -22.91 18.17
C VAL A 342 4.33 -21.51 18.22
N PHE A 343 4.99 -21.16 19.32
CA PHE A 343 5.64 -19.86 19.45
C PHE A 343 6.78 -19.70 18.44
N ASP A 344 6.90 -18.50 17.91
CA ASP A 344 8.04 -18.08 17.11
C ASP A 344 9.25 -17.73 17.99
N LYS A 345 10.41 -17.52 17.37
CA LYS A 345 11.61 -17.06 18.06
C LYS A 345 11.31 -15.77 18.83
N PRO A 346 11.68 -15.70 20.13
CA PRO A 346 11.33 -14.54 20.95
C PRO A 346 12.15 -13.29 20.63
N TYR A 347 13.24 -13.42 19.92
CA TYR A 347 14.17 -12.33 19.60
C TYR A 347 14.36 -12.19 18.10
N ASP A 348 14.33 -10.95 17.62
CA ASP A 348 14.71 -10.56 16.28
C ASP A 348 15.85 -9.55 16.36
N ILE A 349 16.86 -9.75 15.52
CA ILE A 349 17.95 -8.79 15.30
C ILE A 349 17.96 -8.53 13.80
N TYR A 350 17.98 -7.27 13.40
CA TYR A 350 18.08 -6.89 12.00
C TYR A 350 19.03 -5.73 11.80
N LEU A 351 19.70 -5.76 10.67
CA LEU A 351 20.55 -4.69 10.17
C LEU A 351 19.98 -4.23 8.83
N GLU A 352 19.65 -2.96 8.73
CA GLU A 352 19.12 -2.36 7.52
C GLU A 352 20.09 -1.30 7.02
N GLY A 353 20.51 -1.42 5.76
CA GLY A 353 21.32 -0.43 5.07
C GLY A 353 20.48 0.29 4.02
N ASN A 354 20.47 1.62 4.08
CA ASN A 354 19.73 2.49 3.17
C ASN A 354 20.68 3.45 2.47
N LEU A 355 20.41 3.75 1.19
CA LEU A 355 21.00 4.88 0.48
C LEU A 355 19.90 5.91 0.27
N VAL A 356 20.06 7.09 0.86
CA VAL A 356 19.07 8.17 0.81
C VAL A 356 19.59 9.27 -0.12
N GLY A 357 18.82 9.54 -1.18
CA GLY A 357 19.04 10.70 -2.04
C GLY A 357 17.95 11.75 -1.79
N LYS A 358 18.33 12.99 -1.51
CA LYS A 358 17.39 14.09 -1.33
C LYS A 358 17.45 15.03 -2.55
N THR A 359 16.30 15.55 -2.96
CA THR A 359 16.20 16.52 -4.07
C THR A 359 16.97 17.83 -3.81
N THR A 360 17.45 18.02 -2.58
CA THR A 360 18.36 19.12 -2.20
C THR A 360 19.83 18.88 -2.59
N GLY A 361 20.11 17.86 -3.40
CA GLY A 361 21.47 17.51 -3.80
C GLY A 361 22.29 16.83 -2.70
N ARG A 362 21.63 16.17 -1.77
CA ARG A 362 22.28 15.39 -0.71
C ARG A 362 22.07 13.91 -0.94
N VAL A 363 23.13 13.16 -0.85
CA VAL A 363 23.12 11.68 -0.96
C VAL A 363 23.96 11.12 0.18
N GLY A 364 23.52 10.02 0.76
CA GLY A 364 24.34 9.36 1.76
C GLY A 364 23.77 8.05 2.27
N PRO A 365 24.62 7.19 2.87
CA PRO A 365 24.21 5.95 3.48
C PRO A 365 23.51 6.20 4.84
N GLY A 366 22.52 5.36 5.12
CA GLY A 366 21.92 5.22 6.43
C GLY A 366 22.00 3.77 6.87
N VAL A 367 22.21 3.56 8.17
CA VAL A 367 22.22 2.23 8.79
C VAL A 367 21.31 2.23 9.99
N THR A 368 20.49 1.19 10.12
CA THR A 368 19.66 0.95 11.30
C THR A 368 19.97 -0.45 11.84
N LEU A 369 20.37 -0.51 13.11
CA LEU A 369 20.50 -1.75 13.87
C LEU A 369 19.29 -1.86 14.79
N GLY A 370 18.48 -2.90 14.63
CA GLY A 370 17.29 -3.15 15.42
C GLY A 370 17.36 -4.45 16.21
N PHE A 371 16.85 -4.38 17.43
CA PHE A 371 16.60 -5.51 18.30
C PHE A 371 15.16 -5.52 18.74
N ALA A 372 14.47 -6.66 18.64
CA ALA A 372 13.11 -6.79 19.13
C ALA A 372 12.94 -8.06 19.97
N LYS A 373 12.20 -7.95 21.08
CA LYS A 373 11.76 -9.06 21.92
C LYS A 373 10.25 -9.16 21.88
N ARG A 374 9.76 -10.27 21.35
CA ARG A 374 8.33 -10.59 21.30
C ARG A 374 7.86 -11.19 22.62
N ASN A 375 6.59 -10.93 23.00
CA ASN A 375 5.98 -11.41 24.23
C ASN A 375 6.79 -11.07 25.50
N ALA A 376 7.31 -9.83 25.55
CA ALA A 376 8.27 -9.40 26.57
C ALA A 376 7.79 -9.64 28.02
N PHE A 377 6.48 -9.44 28.28
CA PHE A 377 5.86 -9.58 29.59
C PHE A 377 4.69 -10.56 29.59
N ARG A 378 4.63 -11.53 28.69
CA ARG A 378 3.60 -12.54 28.52
C ARG A 378 2.19 -12.01 28.18
N GLY A 379 2.09 -10.80 27.74
CA GLY A 379 0.85 -10.18 27.27
C GLY A 379 0.81 -9.93 25.78
N GLY A 380 1.78 -10.53 25.04
CA GLY A 380 1.94 -10.31 23.62
C GLY A 380 2.63 -8.99 23.28
N GLU A 381 3.28 -8.35 24.26
CA GLU A 381 3.99 -7.09 24.08
C GLU A 381 5.24 -7.27 23.22
N LYS A 382 5.52 -6.30 22.33
CA LYS A 382 6.75 -6.23 21.56
C LYS A 382 7.61 -5.08 22.08
N LEU A 383 8.78 -5.41 22.63
CA LEU A 383 9.80 -4.44 22.97
C LEU A 383 10.78 -4.34 21.81
N SER A 384 11.00 -3.12 21.28
CA SER A 384 11.97 -2.89 20.21
C SER A 384 12.93 -1.78 20.59
N VAL A 385 14.19 -1.95 20.22
CA VAL A 385 15.27 -0.96 20.39
C VAL A 385 15.94 -0.80 19.03
N ASN A 386 16.00 0.44 18.52
CA ASN A 386 16.64 0.74 17.25
C ASN A 386 17.73 1.79 17.46
N LEU A 387 18.88 1.55 16.86
CA LEU A 387 19.97 2.49 16.72
C LEU A 387 20.07 2.89 15.26
N LYS A 388 20.06 4.19 14.98
CA LYS A 388 20.09 4.76 13.62
C LYS A 388 21.34 5.60 13.45
N GLY A 389 21.92 5.54 12.28
CA GLY A 389 22.99 6.43 11.87
C GLY A 389 22.87 6.73 10.39
N SER A 390 23.04 7.97 10.00
CA SER A 390 23.12 8.36 8.59
C SER A 390 24.19 9.44 8.39
N TYR A 391 24.77 9.41 7.22
CA TYR A 391 25.74 10.40 6.78
C TYR A 391 25.37 10.87 5.40
N GLU A 392 25.21 12.17 5.23
CA GLU A 392 24.84 12.79 3.98
C GLU A 392 25.96 13.73 3.50
N TRP A 393 26.44 13.54 2.29
CA TRP A 393 27.30 14.51 1.61
C TRP A 393 26.51 15.29 0.58
N GLN A 394 26.87 16.54 0.37
CA GLN A 394 26.25 17.38 -0.62
C GLN A 394 26.92 17.14 -1.97
N THR A 395 26.13 16.69 -2.96
CA THR A 395 26.53 16.55 -4.35
C THR A 395 26.05 17.78 -5.11
N GLY A 396 26.92 18.54 -5.72
CA GLY A 396 26.57 19.71 -6.56
C GLY A 396 27.67 20.74 -6.56
N HIS A 397 27.94 21.32 -7.75
CA HIS A 397 28.86 22.44 -7.90
C HIS A 397 28.15 23.72 -7.51
N ARG A 398 28.81 24.56 -6.75
CA ARG A 398 28.38 25.93 -6.51
C ARG A 398 28.73 26.80 -7.73
N ALA A 399 27.87 27.79 -8.00
CA ALA A 399 28.11 28.79 -9.02
C ALA A 399 29.36 29.66 -8.72
N ASP A 400 29.87 29.64 -7.47
CA ASP A 400 31.03 30.44 -7.03
C ASP A 400 32.35 29.66 -6.92
N GLY A 401 32.41 28.42 -7.43
CA GLY A 401 33.63 27.62 -7.48
C GLY A 401 34.20 27.15 -6.15
N THR A 402 33.60 27.46 -5.02
CA THR A 402 34.05 27.04 -3.70
C THR A 402 33.44 25.69 -3.28
N SER A 403 34.28 24.67 -3.15
CA SER A 403 33.86 23.36 -2.62
C SER A 403 33.67 23.43 -1.09
N SER A 404 32.48 23.82 -0.64
CA SER A 404 32.16 23.63 0.79
C SER A 404 31.58 22.23 1.00
N LYS A 405 32.36 21.36 1.57
CA LYS A 405 31.95 20.03 2.04
C LYS A 405 31.05 20.18 3.26
N PHE A 406 29.79 20.57 3.06
CA PHE A 406 28.79 20.57 4.14
C PHE A 406 28.20 19.19 4.31
N ASN A 407 28.93 18.33 4.95
CA ASN A 407 28.47 17.03 5.33
C ASN A 407 27.49 17.15 6.51
N SER A 408 26.42 16.39 6.48
CA SER A 408 25.47 16.29 7.58
C SER A 408 25.47 14.86 8.08
N TYR A 409 25.44 14.68 9.38
CA TYR A 409 25.23 13.36 9.93
C TYR A 409 24.10 13.39 10.97
N GLU A 410 23.37 12.31 11.02
CA GLU A 410 22.28 12.10 11.96
C GLU A 410 22.50 10.77 12.67
N TYR A 411 22.33 10.76 13.97
CA TYR A 411 22.29 9.53 14.73
C TYR A 411 21.23 9.61 15.81
N GLY A 412 20.65 8.45 16.13
CA GLY A 412 19.58 8.40 17.11
C GLY A 412 19.36 7.00 17.64
N ALA A 413 18.62 6.97 18.73
CA ALA A 413 18.14 5.73 19.32
C ALA A 413 16.66 5.86 19.65
N ASP A 414 15.91 4.80 19.43
CA ASP A 414 14.54 4.71 19.90
C ASP A 414 14.29 3.38 20.61
N VAL A 415 13.49 3.48 21.67
CA VAL A 415 12.97 2.33 22.40
C VAL A 415 11.46 2.41 22.33
N SER A 416 10.83 1.32 21.92
CA SER A 416 9.38 1.23 21.83
C SER A 416 8.84 -0.03 22.47
N LEU A 417 7.69 0.10 23.10
CA LEU A 417 6.93 -0.98 23.72
C LEU A 417 5.51 -0.95 23.17
N GLU A 418 5.18 -1.93 22.36
CA GLU A 418 3.86 -2.09 21.76
C GLU A 418 3.07 -3.12 22.55
N PHE A 419 1.86 -2.71 22.99
CA PHE A 419 0.90 -3.56 23.67
C PHE A 419 -0.23 -3.89 22.72
N PRO A 420 -0.58 -5.16 22.46
CA PRO A 420 -1.71 -5.54 21.62
C PRO A 420 -3.06 -5.34 22.36
N ARG A 421 -3.24 -4.22 22.99
CA ARG A 421 -4.44 -3.79 23.75
C ARG A 421 -4.40 -2.29 23.99
N LEU A 422 -5.53 -1.70 24.36
CA LEU A 422 -5.58 -0.30 24.82
C LEU A 422 -5.22 -0.23 26.30
N LEU A 423 -4.03 0.27 26.64
CA LEU A 423 -3.63 0.49 28.04
C LEU A 423 -4.63 1.41 28.75
N PHE A 424 -4.84 1.18 30.04
CA PHE A 424 -5.75 1.92 30.94
C PHE A 424 -7.24 1.77 30.62
N ILE A 425 -7.64 1.62 29.34
CA ILE A 425 -9.03 1.61 28.88
C ILE A 425 -9.53 0.18 28.58
N ASP A 426 -8.62 -0.73 28.25
CA ASP A 426 -8.95 -2.09 27.74
C ASP A 426 -9.84 -2.89 28.70
N ARG A 427 -9.55 -2.84 29.99
CA ARG A 427 -10.34 -3.57 31.00
C ARG A 427 -11.81 -3.12 31.01
N TYR A 428 -12.04 -1.81 30.89
CA TYR A 428 -13.40 -1.25 30.85
C TYR A 428 -14.12 -1.66 29.57
N LEU A 429 -13.47 -1.53 28.42
CA LEU A 429 -14.04 -1.87 27.11
C LEU A 429 -14.31 -3.37 26.99
N THR A 430 -13.41 -4.21 27.46
CA THR A 430 -13.56 -5.68 27.45
C THR A 430 -14.72 -6.09 28.34
N ASN A 431 -14.83 -5.55 29.55
CA ASN A 431 -15.94 -5.83 30.46
C ASN A 431 -17.28 -5.37 29.88
N ARG A 432 -17.33 -4.20 29.23
CA ARG A 432 -18.54 -3.69 28.57
C ARG A 432 -18.96 -4.62 27.42
N ARG A 433 -18.01 -5.15 26.64
CA ARG A 433 -18.26 -6.10 25.54
C ARG A 433 -18.80 -7.43 26.06
N ILE A 434 -18.19 -7.98 27.12
CA ILE A 434 -18.65 -9.21 27.78
C ILE A 434 -20.07 -9.02 28.32
N LYS A 435 -20.38 -7.88 28.98
CA LYS A 435 -21.74 -7.59 29.43
C LYS A 435 -22.75 -7.50 28.29
N ARG A 436 -22.40 -6.89 27.16
CA ARG A 436 -23.26 -6.83 25.96
C ARG A 436 -23.50 -8.21 25.37
N TRP A 437 -22.47 -9.04 25.28
CA TRP A 437 -22.56 -10.41 24.81
C TRP A 437 -23.46 -11.25 25.68
N LYS A 438 -23.31 -11.19 27.01
CA LYS A 438 -24.19 -11.88 27.99
C LYS A 438 -25.66 -11.47 27.87
N LYS A 439 -25.93 -10.26 27.36
CA LYS A 439 -27.30 -9.76 27.09
C LYS A 439 -27.79 -10.10 25.68
N GLY A 440 -27.16 -11.02 24.96
CA GLY A 440 -27.51 -11.40 23.59
C GLY A 440 -27.34 -10.34 22.53
N LYS A 441 -26.70 -9.17 22.86
CA LYS A 441 -26.45 -8.11 21.89
C LYS A 441 -25.23 -8.45 21.06
N ARG A 442 -25.35 -8.34 19.72
CA ARG A 442 -24.24 -8.52 18.79
C ARG A 442 -23.10 -7.57 19.14
N VAL A 443 -21.91 -8.12 19.40
CA VAL A 443 -20.68 -7.37 19.62
C VAL A 443 -19.86 -7.45 18.35
N VAL A 444 -19.81 -6.36 17.57
CA VAL A 444 -18.98 -6.30 16.36
C VAL A 444 -17.51 -6.28 16.79
N PRO A 445 -16.72 -7.26 16.37
CA PRO A 445 -15.29 -7.28 16.67
C PRO A 445 -14.57 -6.16 15.90
N TYR A 446 -13.43 -5.70 16.42
CA TYR A 446 -12.55 -4.85 15.63
C TYR A 446 -11.95 -5.65 14.47
N TYR A 447 -11.74 -5.01 13.34
CA TYR A 447 -11.06 -5.61 12.18
C TYR A 447 -9.64 -6.05 12.54
N LYS A 448 -8.88 -5.18 13.23
CA LYS A 448 -7.60 -5.54 13.85
C LYS A 448 -7.66 -5.31 15.35
N THR A 449 -6.88 -6.09 16.12
CA THR A 449 -6.72 -5.89 17.57
C THR A 449 -6.20 -4.48 17.83
N PRO A 450 -6.89 -3.65 18.64
CA PRO A 450 -6.37 -2.36 19.04
C PRO A 450 -5.04 -2.49 19.76
N ASN A 451 -4.12 -1.56 19.52
CA ASN A 451 -2.82 -1.54 20.17
C ASN A 451 -2.52 -0.21 20.84
N THR A 452 -1.53 -0.22 21.74
CA THR A 452 -0.95 0.94 22.36
C THR A 452 0.56 0.89 22.15
N LEU A 453 1.11 1.97 21.63
CA LEU A 453 2.54 2.17 21.47
C LEU A 453 3.03 3.18 22.50
N LEU A 454 4.02 2.78 23.30
CA LEU A 454 4.89 3.68 24.08
C LEU A 454 6.22 3.76 23.35
N LYS A 455 6.65 4.96 23.02
CA LYS A 455 7.93 5.19 22.35
C LYS A 455 8.70 6.29 23.00
N ALA A 456 9.99 6.09 23.21
CA ALA A 456 10.95 7.13 23.58
C ALA A 456 12.05 7.17 22.52
N SER A 457 12.43 8.37 22.09
CA SER A 457 13.51 8.55 21.11
C SER A 457 14.42 9.71 21.48
N SER A 458 15.67 9.60 21.03
CA SER A 458 16.67 10.67 21.08
C SER A 458 17.38 10.71 19.75
N ASP A 459 17.24 11.80 19.02
CA ASP A 459 17.81 12.01 17.69
C ASP A 459 18.70 13.25 17.70
N VAL A 460 19.86 13.16 17.07
CA VAL A 460 20.85 14.23 16.96
C VAL A 460 21.13 14.48 15.50
N LEU A 461 20.78 15.67 15.02
CA LEU A 461 21.09 16.15 13.67
C LEU A 461 22.25 17.14 13.77
N ASN A 462 23.38 16.77 13.20
CA ASN A 462 24.52 17.68 13.06
C ASN A 462 24.61 18.20 11.61
N ARG A 463 24.50 19.50 11.46
CA ARG A 463 24.85 20.20 10.23
C ARG A 463 26.21 20.85 10.40
N SER A 464 27.24 20.17 9.90
CA SER A 464 28.63 20.62 9.98
C SER A 464 28.77 22.07 9.53
N GLY A 465 29.42 22.90 10.33
CA GLY A 465 29.61 24.33 10.07
C GLY A 465 28.43 25.23 10.43
N TYR A 466 27.30 24.70 10.91
CA TYR A 466 26.14 25.52 11.30
C TYR A 466 25.65 25.23 12.72
N PHE A 467 25.10 24.06 13.00
CA PHE A 467 24.51 23.74 14.29
C PHE A 467 24.39 22.24 14.55
N LYS A 468 24.26 21.89 15.82
CA LYS A 468 23.87 20.58 16.30
C LYS A 468 22.52 20.67 17.00
N ARG A 469 21.51 19.98 16.46
CA ARG A 469 20.15 19.95 17.01
C ARG A 469 19.86 18.60 17.64
N HIS A 470 19.38 18.64 18.87
CA HIS A 470 18.95 17.49 19.64
C HIS A 470 17.43 17.49 19.75
N ILE A 471 16.82 16.33 19.54
CA ILE A 471 15.38 16.12 19.69
C ILE A 471 15.20 14.91 20.59
N VAL A 472 14.62 15.12 21.75
CA VAL A 472 14.24 14.04 22.65
C VAL A 472 12.72 13.98 22.72
N SER A 473 12.14 12.80 22.54
CA SER A 473 10.69 12.67 22.54
C SER A 473 10.21 11.42 23.28
N GLY A 474 9.01 11.53 23.84
CA GLY A 474 8.23 10.45 24.40
C GLY A 474 6.81 10.47 23.85
N GLU A 475 6.28 9.35 23.42
CA GLU A 475 4.97 9.25 22.80
C GLU A 475 4.16 8.08 23.34
N LEU A 476 2.87 8.34 23.60
CA LEU A 476 1.86 7.33 23.87
C LEU A 476 0.83 7.39 22.72
N THR A 477 0.65 6.30 21.96
CA THR A 477 -0.28 6.28 20.84
C THR A 477 -1.22 5.07 20.92
N TYR A 478 -2.51 5.32 20.79
CA TYR A 478 -3.56 4.31 20.63
C TYR A 478 -3.92 4.17 19.15
N THR A 479 -3.93 2.92 18.66
CA THR A 479 -4.36 2.61 17.29
C THR A 479 -5.59 1.72 17.34
N ILE A 480 -6.65 2.12 16.66
CA ILE A 480 -7.95 1.41 16.60
C ILE A 480 -8.37 1.29 15.14
N GLN A 481 -8.55 0.07 14.66
CA GLN A 481 -9.06 -0.21 13.32
C GLN A 481 -10.38 -0.98 13.42
N PRO A 482 -11.53 -0.28 13.45
CA PRO A 482 -12.84 -0.93 13.61
C PRO A 482 -13.28 -1.68 12.36
N THR A 483 -12.91 -1.22 11.16
CA THR A 483 -13.22 -1.83 9.86
C THR A 483 -11.97 -1.89 8.99
N ALA A 484 -12.00 -2.67 7.91
CA ALA A 484 -10.90 -2.71 6.93
C ALA A 484 -10.57 -1.34 6.34
N THR A 485 -11.56 -0.45 6.27
CA THR A 485 -11.48 0.85 5.58
C THR A 485 -11.15 2.02 6.50
N ARG A 486 -11.27 1.89 7.83
CA ARG A 486 -11.15 3.02 8.77
C ARG A 486 -10.11 2.73 9.84
N LEU A 487 -9.15 3.65 9.96
CA LEU A 487 -8.09 3.61 10.96
C LEU A 487 -8.13 4.90 11.80
N HIS A 488 -8.09 4.75 13.11
CA HIS A 488 -8.01 5.84 14.07
C HIS A 488 -6.73 5.70 14.88
N GLN A 489 -5.94 6.75 14.93
CA GLN A 489 -4.75 6.84 15.78
C GLN A 489 -4.91 8.04 16.70
N PHE A 490 -4.81 7.82 17.99
CA PHE A 490 -4.91 8.87 18.99
C PHE A 490 -3.68 8.86 19.90
N SER A 491 -2.91 9.93 19.87
CA SER A 491 -1.76 10.14 20.75
C SER A 491 -2.11 11.21 21.80
N PRO A 492 -2.61 10.80 22.98
CA PRO A 492 -2.97 11.74 24.04
C PRO A 492 -1.77 12.47 24.63
N LEU A 493 -0.57 11.93 24.45
CA LEU A 493 0.65 12.50 25.01
C LEU A 493 1.82 12.29 24.08
N ILE A 494 2.34 13.38 23.55
CA ILE A 494 3.61 13.45 22.83
C ILE A 494 4.41 14.56 23.52
N LEU A 495 5.50 14.19 24.16
CA LEU A 495 6.42 15.13 24.79
C LEU A 495 7.63 15.25 23.89
N GLN A 496 7.92 16.42 23.37
CA GLN A 496 9.05 16.67 22.50
C GLN A 496 9.83 17.87 23.01
N TYR A 497 11.12 17.68 23.24
CA TYR A 497 12.05 18.73 23.60
C TYR A 497 13.09 18.88 22.51
N GLU A 498 13.16 20.07 21.93
CA GLU A 498 14.10 20.44 20.89
C GLU A 498 15.05 21.52 21.42
N TYR A 499 16.36 21.28 21.27
CA TYR A 499 17.35 22.27 21.64
C TYR A 499 18.56 22.21 20.71
N MET A 500 19.21 23.35 20.53
CA MET A 500 20.39 23.50 19.70
C MET A 500 21.63 23.72 20.52
N LYS A 501 22.66 22.93 20.23
CA LYS A 501 24.03 23.11 20.71
C LYS A 501 24.95 23.55 19.57
N ASP A 502 26.08 24.09 19.92
CA ASP A 502 27.21 24.35 19.01
C ASP A 502 26.80 25.22 17.79
N LYS A 503 26.07 26.32 18.02
CA LYS A 503 25.73 27.30 16.97
C LYS A 503 27.00 28.02 16.52
N SER A 504 27.34 27.91 15.22
CA SER A 504 28.49 28.59 14.64
C SER A 504 28.26 30.09 14.47
N ALA A 505 29.34 30.88 14.34
CA ALA A 505 29.25 32.31 14.02
C ALA A 505 28.47 32.54 12.73
N ALA A 506 28.71 31.73 11.69
CA ALA A 506 28.01 31.83 10.40
C ALA A 506 26.51 31.55 10.55
N PHE A 507 26.11 30.62 11.42
CA PHE A 507 24.69 30.37 11.68
C PHE A 507 24.04 31.49 12.49
N ASN A 508 24.75 32.05 13.46
CA ASN A 508 24.26 33.18 14.22
C ASN A 508 24.07 34.42 13.35
N GLU A 509 24.92 34.65 12.37
CA GLU A 509 24.75 35.70 11.37
C GLU A 509 23.48 35.49 10.53
N VAL A 510 23.20 34.26 10.08
CA VAL A 510 21.96 33.93 9.38
C VAL A 510 20.73 34.16 10.28
N LEU A 511 20.80 33.79 11.56
CA LEU A 511 19.72 34.04 12.49
C LEU A 511 19.47 35.54 12.74
N GLN A 512 20.53 36.36 12.75
CA GLN A 512 20.40 37.82 12.85
C GLN A 512 19.77 38.44 11.60
N GLN A 513 20.13 37.93 10.42
CA GLN A 513 19.54 38.35 9.14
C GLN A 513 18.10 37.87 8.95
N SER A 514 17.70 36.80 9.63
CA SER A 514 16.37 36.19 9.55
C SER A 514 15.73 36.06 10.94
N PRO A 515 15.20 37.14 11.53
CA PRO A 515 14.59 37.11 12.87
C PRO A 515 13.46 36.12 13.01
N TYR A 516 12.77 35.80 11.91
CA TYR A 516 11.75 34.74 11.87
C TYR A 516 12.35 33.35 12.20
N LEU A 517 13.50 33.00 11.62
CA LEU A 517 14.20 31.76 11.95
C LEU A 517 14.67 31.71 13.41
N MET A 518 15.12 32.83 13.94
CA MET A 518 15.53 32.93 15.33
C MET A 518 14.40 32.53 16.28
N VAL A 519 13.17 32.93 15.98
CA VAL A 519 11.98 32.62 16.82
C VAL A 519 11.52 31.16 16.57
N SER A 520 11.47 30.72 15.32
CA SER A 520 10.93 29.40 14.97
C SER A 520 11.87 28.23 15.27
N MET A 521 13.18 28.52 15.39
CA MET A 521 14.22 27.53 15.73
C MET A 521 14.73 27.66 17.18
N ALA A 522 14.06 28.42 18.02
CA ALA A 522 14.42 28.53 19.44
C ALA A 522 14.26 27.18 20.16
N ASP A 523 15.05 27.00 21.22
CA ASP A 523 14.91 25.86 22.10
C ASP A 523 13.53 25.89 22.74
N GLN A 524 12.80 24.77 22.64
CA GLN A 524 11.41 24.74 23.08
C GLN A 524 10.94 23.37 23.52
N PHE A 525 9.96 23.38 24.40
CA PHE A 525 9.23 22.19 24.79
C PHE A 525 7.87 22.15 24.08
N VAL A 526 7.50 21.01 23.52
CA VAL A 526 6.29 20.87 22.72
C VAL A 526 5.48 19.66 23.19
N PRO A 527 4.69 19.79 24.28
CA PRO A 527 3.72 18.78 24.65
C PRO A 527 2.52 18.85 23.71
N LYS A 528 2.25 17.76 23.00
CA LYS A 528 1.21 17.67 21.95
C LYS A 528 0.21 16.57 22.26
N MET A 529 -1.02 16.76 21.78
CA MET A 529 -1.98 15.69 21.49
C MET A 529 -2.20 15.63 19.98
N ARG A 530 -2.38 14.41 19.45
CA ARG A 530 -2.61 14.18 18.02
C ARG A 530 -3.71 13.16 17.80
N TYR A 531 -4.58 13.46 16.87
CA TYR A 531 -5.55 12.52 16.37
C TYR A 531 -5.45 12.44 14.86
N THR A 532 -5.30 11.21 14.33
CA THR A 532 -5.28 10.94 12.90
C THR A 532 -6.40 9.98 12.54
N PHE A 533 -7.23 10.39 11.61
CA PHE A 533 -8.24 9.56 10.97
C PHE A 533 -7.78 9.22 9.56
N THR A 534 -7.84 7.93 9.19
CA THR A 534 -7.55 7.48 7.83
C THR A 534 -8.73 6.65 7.33
N TYR A 535 -9.20 6.98 6.15
CA TYR A 535 -10.15 6.20 5.37
C TYR A 535 -9.51 5.74 4.07
N GLN A 536 -9.60 4.45 3.79
CA GLN A 536 -9.17 3.86 2.54
C GLN A 536 -10.30 2.98 2.02
N SER A 537 -10.77 3.26 0.80
CA SER A 537 -11.80 2.43 0.18
C SER A 537 -11.31 0.99 -0.03
N PRO A 538 -12.21 -0.01 -0.10
CA PRO A 538 -11.85 -1.38 -0.43
C PRO A 538 -11.09 -1.46 -1.77
N SER A 539 -10.18 -2.44 -1.88
CA SER A 539 -9.41 -2.69 -3.11
C SER A 539 -10.30 -3.09 -4.31
N THR A 540 -11.50 -3.58 -4.03
CA THR A 540 -12.50 -3.94 -5.05
C THR A 540 -13.20 -2.74 -5.71
N TYR A 541 -13.02 -1.53 -5.17
CA TYR A 541 -13.64 -0.35 -5.76
C TYR A 541 -12.89 0.08 -7.03
N ARG A 542 -13.63 0.22 -8.13
CA ARG A 542 -13.08 0.71 -9.41
C ARG A 542 -12.45 2.11 -9.29
N HIS A 543 -12.97 2.95 -8.39
CA HIS A 543 -12.53 4.33 -8.20
C HIS A 543 -12.12 4.59 -6.74
N PRO A 544 -10.96 4.07 -6.27
CA PRO A 544 -10.58 4.14 -4.89
C PRO A 544 -10.36 5.58 -4.39
N ILE A 545 -10.68 5.77 -3.10
CA ILE A 545 -10.45 7.01 -2.35
C ILE A 545 -9.54 6.69 -1.16
N TYR A 546 -8.56 7.53 -0.94
CA TYR A 546 -7.79 7.62 0.29
C TYR A 546 -8.01 9.00 0.91
N TRP A 547 -8.34 9.06 2.17
CA TRP A 547 -8.52 10.29 2.93
C TRP A 547 -7.88 10.16 4.30
N GLN A 548 -6.98 11.07 4.63
CA GLN A 548 -6.37 11.17 5.94
C GLN A 548 -6.51 12.59 6.46
N THR A 549 -6.94 12.73 7.72
CA THR A 549 -6.97 14.02 8.41
C THR A 549 -6.27 13.87 9.75
N THR A 550 -5.34 14.77 10.03
CA THR A 550 -4.59 14.85 11.27
C THR A 550 -4.89 16.17 11.96
N VAL A 551 -5.32 16.08 13.21
CA VAL A 551 -5.49 17.23 14.11
C VAL A 551 -4.48 17.11 15.24
N SER A 552 -3.67 18.13 15.43
CA SER A 552 -2.69 18.20 16.53
C SER A 552 -2.88 19.49 17.32
N GLU A 553 -2.93 19.39 18.62
CA GLU A 553 -2.88 20.53 19.51
C GLU A 553 -1.61 20.48 20.35
N ALA A 554 -1.08 21.61 20.73
CA ALA A 554 0.10 21.69 21.59
C ALA A 554 -0.15 22.61 22.77
N SER A 555 0.13 22.09 23.97
CA SER A 555 0.22 22.83 25.24
C SER A 555 -1.08 23.52 25.74
N ASN A 556 -2.26 23.17 25.21
CA ASN A 556 -3.51 23.73 25.70
C ASN A 556 -3.80 23.28 27.13
N VAL A 557 -3.61 21.97 27.40
CA VAL A 557 -3.77 21.44 28.78
C VAL A 557 -2.82 22.12 29.76
N LEU A 558 -1.57 22.33 29.33
CA LEU A 558 -0.59 23.06 30.16
C LEU A 558 -1.01 24.50 30.38
N SER A 559 -1.51 25.20 29.35
CA SER A 559 -2.01 26.58 29.46
C SER A 559 -3.26 26.70 30.35
N LEU A 560 -4.12 25.66 30.38
CA LEU A 560 -5.23 25.56 31.33
C LEU A 560 -4.72 25.45 32.77
N GLY A 561 -3.65 24.68 33.00
CA GLY A 561 -2.99 24.64 34.31
C GLY A 561 -2.47 26.02 34.75
N TYR A 562 -1.85 26.78 33.85
CA TYR A 562 -1.40 28.15 34.12
C TYR A 562 -2.57 29.12 34.37
N LEU A 563 -3.69 28.93 33.67
CA LEU A 563 -4.92 29.71 33.91
C LEU A 563 -5.46 29.48 35.32
N ALA A 564 -5.48 28.22 35.77
CA ALA A 564 -5.87 27.86 37.13
C ALA A 564 -4.94 28.47 38.21
N MET A 565 -3.68 28.74 37.84
CA MET A 565 -2.70 29.44 38.69
C MET A 565 -2.77 30.98 38.57
N GLY A 566 -3.83 31.54 37.95
CA GLY A 566 -4.05 33.00 37.85
C GLY A 566 -3.36 33.67 36.65
N LYS A 567 -2.68 32.93 35.75
CA LYS A 567 -2.07 33.53 34.57
C LYS A 567 -3.09 33.68 33.44
N ARG A 568 -3.01 34.76 32.65
CA ARG A 568 -3.92 34.97 31.51
C ARG A 568 -3.62 34.01 30.37
N TRP A 569 -4.66 33.58 29.66
CA TRP A 569 -4.49 32.66 28.48
C TRP A 569 -3.54 33.22 27.43
N LYS A 570 -3.67 34.49 27.08
CA LYS A 570 -2.86 35.19 26.08
C LYS A 570 -1.51 35.68 26.58
N GLU A 571 -1.19 35.49 27.85
CA GLU A 571 0.08 35.92 28.44
C GLU A 571 1.22 35.09 27.83
N THR A 572 2.26 35.77 27.33
CA THR A 572 3.48 35.17 26.79
C THR A 572 4.54 35.00 27.90
N GLY A 573 5.54 34.17 27.65
CA GLY A 573 6.65 33.96 28.60
C GLY A 573 6.39 32.87 29.63
N LYS A 574 5.33 32.10 29.51
CA LYS A 574 5.12 30.89 30.32
C LYS A 574 6.18 29.85 29.97
N LYS A 575 6.76 29.21 30.96
CA LYS A 575 7.87 28.26 30.80
C LYS A 575 7.55 26.92 31.43
N MET A 576 7.98 25.83 30.80
CA MET A 576 8.02 24.51 31.39
C MET A 576 9.46 24.03 31.42
N PHE A 577 9.95 23.53 32.56
CA PHE A 577 11.37 23.16 32.76
C PHE A 577 12.35 24.28 32.35
N LYS A 578 12.05 25.54 32.68
CA LYS A 578 12.82 26.75 32.35
C LYS A 578 12.79 27.17 30.87
N ASN A 579 12.19 26.39 29.99
CA ASN A 579 12.09 26.68 28.55
C ASN A 579 10.68 27.13 28.15
N PRO A 580 10.54 28.03 27.17
CA PRO A 580 9.24 28.39 26.63
C PRO A 580 8.61 27.17 25.98
N PHE A 581 7.30 27.06 26.00
CA PHE A 581 6.57 26.00 25.30
C PHE A 581 5.78 26.57 24.12
N ALA A 582 5.75 25.81 23.04
CA ALA A 582 4.94 26.13 21.86
C ALA A 582 3.46 25.88 22.15
N GLN A 583 2.59 26.78 21.70
CA GLN A 583 1.14 26.62 21.80
C GLN A 583 0.50 26.85 20.43
N PHE A 584 -0.11 25.81 19.88
CA PHE A 584 -0.71 25.86 18.54
C PHE A 584 -1.80 24.79 18.36
N LEU A 585 -2.64 25.03 17.33
CA LEU A 585 -3.53 24.03 16.73
C LEU A 585 -3.12 23.83 15.28
N LYS A 586 -2.94 22.57 14.88
CA LYS A 586 -2.59 22.17 13.50
C LYS A 586 -3.63 21.21 12.97
N VAL A 587 -4.13 21.48 11.79
CA VAL A 587 -5.01 20.57 11.03
C VAL A 587 -4.39 20.36 9.66
N GLU A 588 -4.27 19.12 9.24
CA GLU A 588 -3.78 18.76 7.91
C GLU A 588 -4.67 17.67 7.34
N THR A 589 -5.04 17.78 6.07
CA THR A 589 -5.82 16.79 5.34
C THR A 589 -5.15 16.42 4.03
N ASP A 590 -5.18 15.13 3.71
CA ASP A 590 -4.67 14.54 2.47
C ASP A 590 -5.80 13.72 1.85
N LEU A 591 -6.21 14.09 0.66
CA LEU A 591 -7.28 13.44 -0.09
C LEU A 591 -6.76 13.00 -1.45
N ARG A 592 -6.89 11.72 -1.76
CA ARG A 592 -6.52 11.15 -3.05
C ARG A 592 -7.71 10.42 -3.64
N LYS A 593 -8.01 10.69 -4.89
CA LYS A 593 -9.07 10.02 -5.64
C LYS A 593 -8.48 9.50 -6.94
N THR A 594 -8.67 8.21 -7.19
CA THR A 594 -8.34 7.59 -8.47
C THR A 594 -9.61 7.38 -9.27
N TRP A 595 -9.60 7.77 -10.53
CA TRP A 595 -10.62 7.47 -11.52
C TRP A 595 -10.02 6.51 -12.54
N GLN A 596 -10.52 5.29 -12.59
CA GLN A 596 -10.17 4.34 -13.64
C GLN A 596 -10.90 4.76 -14.92
N VAL A 597 -10.16 5.25 -15.90
CA VAL A 597 -10.69 5.72 -17.19
C VAL A 597 -10.89 4.54 -18.13
N SER A 598 -9.93 3.63 -18.16
CA SER A 598 -9.97 2.34 -18.84
C SER A 598 -9.28 1.29 -17.99
N GLU A 599 -9.26 0.04 -18.41
CA GLU A 599 -8.52 -1.04 -17.70
C GLU A 599 -7.02 -0.73 -17.55
N HIS A 600 -6.49 0.09 -18.45
CA HIS A 600 -5.05 0.40 -18.53
C HIS A 600 -4.69 1.85 -18.27
N SER A 601 -5.67 2.70 -17.95
CA SER A 601 -5.43 4.13 -17.78
C SER A 601 -6.21 4.69 -16.60
N GLN A 602 -5.57 5.51 -15.80
CA GLN A 602 -6.17 6.12 -14.63
C GLN A 602 -5.83 7.60 -14.54
N ILE A 603 -6.75 8.37 -13.97
CA ILE A 603 -6.53 9.73 -13.53
C ILE A 603 -6.48 9.72 -12.01
N VAL A 604 -5.48 10.36 -11.42
CA VAL A 604 -5.33 10.49 -9.97
C VAL A 604 -5.33 11.95 -9.61
N GLY A 605 -6.30 12.35 -8.79
CA GLY A 605 -6.36 13.66 -8.16
C GLY A 605 -5.89 13.58 -6.71
N HIS A 606 -5.09 14.53 -6.30
CA HIS A 606 -4.56 14.68 -4.95
C HIS A 606 -4.75 16.10 -4.46
N ILE A 607 -5.28 16.27 -3.26
CA ILE A 607 -5.39 17.56 -2.57
C ILE A 607 -4.80 17.39 -1.17
N ASN A 608 -3.83 18.23 -0.84
CA ASN A 608 -3.28 18.30 0.52
C ASN A 608 -3.38 19.74 1.01
N GLY A 609 -4.09 19.93 2.11
CA GLY A 609 -4.30 21.23 2.73
C GLY A 609 -3.98 21.17 4.22
N GLY A 610 -3.43 22.25 4.77
CA GLY A 610 -3.14 22.31 6.17
C GLY A 610 -3.06 23.74 6.71
N VAL A 611 -3.34 23.87 8.00
CA VAL A 611 -3.19 25.12 8.75
C VAL A 611 -2.57 24.83 10.12
N VAL A 612 -1.59 25.62 10.51
CA VAL A 612 -1.05 25.66 11.85
C VAL A 612 -1.24 27.06 12.43
N TRP A 613 -2.01 27.14 13.50
CA TRP A 613 -2.32 28.40 14.16
C TRP A 613 -1.67 28.46 15.53
N ALA A 614 -0.61 29.28 15.66
CA ALA A 614 0.03 29.59 16.92
C ALA A 614 -0.73 30.67 17.68
N TYR A 615 -0.89 30.49 18.99
CA TYR A 615 -1.61 31.41 19.86
C TYR A 615 -1.13 31.34 21.31
N GLY A 616 -1.69 32.16 22.19
CA GLY A 616 -1.40 32.13 23.63
C GLY A 616 0.07 32.45 23.93
N ASN A 617 0.81 31.42 24.34
CA ASN A 617 2.23 31.57 24.70
C ASN A 617 3.18 31.69 23.48
N ALA A 618 2.74 31.29 22.29
CA ALA A 618 3.56 31.28 21.09
C ALA A 618 3.10 32.30 20.05
N LYS A 619 4.04 33.06 19.48
CA LYS A 619 3.78 34.00 18.38
C LYS A 619 3.87 33.31 17.01
N SER A 620 4.69 32.27 16.89
CA SER A 620 4.91 31.47 15.69
C SER A 620 4.93 29.97 16.05
N ALA A 621 4.52 29.13 15.11
CA ALA A 621 4.66 27.69 15.27
C ALA A 621 6.13 27.26 15.18
N PRO A 622 6.52 26.16 15.85
CA PRO A 622 7.85 25.58 15.70
C PRO A 622 8.16 25.29 14.22
N TYR A 623 9.40 25.49 13.84
CA TYR A 623 9.84 25.23 12.46
C TYR A 623 9.54 23.80 11.97
N SER A 624 9.62 22.82 12.86
CA SER A 624 9.30 21.44 12.60
C SER A 624 7.80 21.19 12.30
N GLU A 625 6.92 22.11 12.67
CA GLU A 625 5.48 21.99 12.48
C GLU A 625 4.95 22.80 11.30
N GLN A 626 5.79 23.67 10.74
CA GLN A 626 5.43 24.50 9.59
C GLN A 626 5.41 23.72 8.29
N PHE A 627 4.65 24.22 7.33
CA PHE A 627 4.50 23.63 6.01
C PHE A 627 5.49 24.19 4.99
N TYR A 628 5.78 23.39 3.99
CA TYR A 628 6.53 23.79 2.81
C TYR A 628 6.03 23.04 1.57
N VAL A 629 6.35 23.52 0.37
CA VAL A 629 6.02 22.90 -0.91
C VAL A 629 7.25 22.78 -1.81
N GLY A 630 7.10 22.08 -2.94
CA GLY A 630 8.14 21.76 -3.90
C GLY A 630 8.74 20.37 -3.72
N GLY A 631 9.37 19.86 -4.76
CA GLY A 631 10.00 18.54 -4.81
C GLY A 631 9.13 17.45 -5.43
N ALA A 632 9.72 16.26 -5.58
CA ALA A 632 9.18 15.13 -6.34
C ALA A 632 7.79 14.64 -5.90
N ASN A 633 7.37 14.88 -4.65
CA ASN A 633 6.07 14.46 -4.10
C ASN A 633 5.15 15.67 -3.76
N SER A 634 5.41 16.82 -4.35
CA SER A 634 4.65 18.05 -4.12
C SER A 634 4.42 18.76 -5.45
N ILE A 635 5.08 19.89 -5.72
CA ILE A 635 5.05 20.57 -7.02
C ILE A 635 6.33 20.20 -7.75
N ARG A 636 6.27 19.27 -8.70
CA ARG A 636 7.43 18.63 -9.34
C ARG A 636 8.26 19.54 -10.22
N ALA A 637 7.73 20.66 -10.63
CA ALA A 637 8.48 21.66 -11.37
C ALA A 637 9.46 22.47 -10.50
N PHE A 638 9.41 22.33 -9.18
CA PHE A 638 10.16 23.17 -8.25
C PHE A 638 10.93 22.34 -7.22
N ASN A 639 12.07 22.85 -6.81
CA ASN A 639 12.86 22.25 -5.73
C ASN A 639 12.13 22.35 -4.38
N VAL A 640 12.51 21.48 -3.45
CA VAL A 640 11.99 21.51 -2.08
C VAL A 640 12.27 22.86 -1.43
N ARG A 641 11.22 23.51 -0.90
CA ARG A 641 11.32 24.82 -0.25
C ARG A 641 11.85 25.92 -1.17
N SER A 642 11.44 25.93 -2.43
CA SER A 642 11.78 27.02 -3.36
C SER A 642 10.60 27.94 -3.64
N ILE A 643 9.41 27.64 -3.08
CA ILE A 643 8.16 28.38 -3.29
C ILE A 643 7.57 28.79 -1.96
N GLY A 644 7.11 30.06 -1.88
CA GLY A 644 6.41 30.63 -0.75
C GLY A 644 7.33 31.12 0.39
N PRO A 645 6.78 31.65 1.46
CA PRO A 645 5.33 31.85 1.68
C PRO A 645 4.77 33.03 0.88
N GLY A 646 3.57 32.78 0.28
CA GLY A 646 2.90 33.75 -0.56
C GLY A 646 3.77 34.22 -1.73
N ARG A 647 3.98 35.52 -1.84
CA ARG A 647 4.88 36.14 -2.84
C ARG A 647 6.31 36.39 -2.33
N TYR A 648 6.59 36.03 -1.07
CA TYR A 648 7.92 36.21 -0.50
C TYR A 648 8.94 35.30 -1.19
N TYR A 649 10.05 35.88 -1.57
CA TYR A 649 11.21 35.19 -2.14
C TYR A 649 12.50 35.82 -1.65
N THR A 650 13.47 35.00 -1.30
CA THR A 650 14.82 35.47 -0.94
C THR A 650 15.87 34.59 -1.55
N ASN A 651 16.89 35.22 -2.12
CA ASN A 651 18.06 34.56 -2.70
C ASN A 651 19.37 35.04 -2.04
N GLN A 652 19.24 35.76 -0.92
CA GLN A 652 20.36 36.50 -0.34
C GLN A 652 21.33 35.66 0.50
N SER A 653 20.96 34.45 0.91
CA SER A 653 21.81 33.60 1.74
C SER A 653 21.79 32.13 1.29
N LYS A 654 22.87 31.41 1.66
CA LYS A 654 23.01 29.94 1.43
C LYS A 654 21.94 29.09 2.12
N LEU A 655 21.22 29.67 3.08
CA LEU A 655 20.16 29.03 3.87
C LEU A 655 18.78 29.68 3.61
N SER A 656 18.64 30.47 2.56
CA SER A 656 17.40 31.18 2.20
C SER A 656 16.18 30.23 2.08
N TYR A 657 16.40 28.96 1.68
CA TYR A 657 15.35 27.95 1.65
C TYR A 657 14.72 27.66 3.04
N MET A 658 15.40 27.99 4.13
CA MET A 658 14.87 27.80 5.49
C MET A 658 13.75 28.78 5.81
N ASP A 659 13.75 29.96 5.21
CA ASP A 659 12.70 30.99 5.39
C ASP A 659 11.43 30.65 4.59
N GLN A 660 11.51 29.73 3.64
CA GLN A 660 10.41 29.38 2.74
C GLN A 660 9.48 28.32 3.36
N THR A 661 8.92 28.66 4.50
CA THR A 661 7.91 27.88 5.23
C THR A 661 6.71 28.76 5.54
N GLY A 662 5.55 28.14 5.73
CA GLY A 662 4.29 28.85 6.02
C GLY A 662 3.44 28.15 7.07
N ASP A 663 2.45 28.87 7.54
CA ASP A 663 1.46 28.39 8.49
C ASP A 663 0.26 27.74 7.80
N ILE A 664 0.05 28.04 6.51
CA ILE A 664 -1.02 27.50 5.68
C ILE A 664 -0.38 26.83 4.48
N LYS A 665 -0.89 25.68 4.06
CA LYS A 665 -0.49 24.94 2.86
C LYS A 665 -1.72 24.60 2.04
N LEU A 666 -1.65 24.83 0.75
CA LEU A 666 -2.57 24.27 -0.23
C LEU A 666 -1.76 23.65 -1.38
N LEU A 667 -2.06 22.42 -1.70
CA LEU A 667 -1.43 21.64 -2.75
C LEU A 667 -2.52 20.88 -3.50
N ALA A 668 -2.51 20.93 -4.82
CA ALA A 668 -3.37 20.17 -5.70
C ALA A 668 -2.54 19.57 -6.83
N ASN A 669 -2.72 18.29 -7.08
CA ASN A 669 -2.06 17.56 -8.14
C ASN A 669 -3.09 16.79 -8.95
N LEU A 670 -2.93 16.77 -10.26
CA LEU A 670 -3.69 15.94 -11.17
C LEU A 670 -2.71 15.19 -12.06
N GLU A 671 -2.85 13.86 -12.14
CA GLU A 671 -1.95 13.03 -12.94
C GLU A 671 -2.76 12.02 -13.76
N PHE A 672 -2.59 12.05 -15.08
CA PHE A 672 -3.07 11.03 -16.00
C PHE A 672 -1.99 9.99 -16.22
N ARG A 673 -2.29 8.72 -15.98
CA ARG A 673 -1.38 7.58 -16.05
C ARG A 673 -1.86 6.57 -17.10
N PRO A 674 -1.55 6.79 -18.39
CA PRO A 674 -1.81 5.79 -19.42
C PRO A 674 -0.77 4.66 -19.36
N ARG A 675 -1.20 3.42 -19.55
CA ARG A 675 -0.29 2.30 -19.80
C ARG A 675 0.28 2.43 -21.22
N ILE A 676 1.59 2.41 -21.33
CA ILE A 676 2.27 2.44 -22.62
C ILE A 676 2.41 1.01 -23.13
N MET A 677 2.97 0.12 -22.32
CA MET A 677 3.18 -1.28 -22.69
C MET A 677 3.64 -2.10 -21.48
N GLY A 678 3.07 -3.28 -21.26
CA GLY A 678 3.43 -4.16 -20.13
C GLY A 678 3.37 -3.40 -18.81
N ASN A 679 4.46 -3.33 -18.07
CA ASN A 679 4.58 -2.64 -16.79
C ASN A 679 5.08 -1.20 -16.93
N LEU A 680 5.12 -0.65 -18.14
CA LEU A 680 5.54 0.72 -18.41
C LEU A 680 4.32 1.62 -18.56
N TYR A 681 4.25 2.66 -17.73
CA TYR A 681 3.21 3.68 -17.74
C TYR A 681 3.80 5.05 -18.04
N GLY A 682 3.08 5.85 -18.80
CA GLY A 682 3.33 7.28 -18.92
C GLY A 682 2.73 8.04 -17.75
N ALA A 683 3.09 9.29 -17.60
CA ALA A 683 2.43 10.22 -16.70
C ALA A 683 2.42 11.62 -17.32
N PHE A 684 1.26 12.25 -17.30
CA PHE A 684 1.09 13.67 -17.61
C PHE A 684 0.51 14.31 -16.37
N PHE A 685 1.14 15.38 -15.88
CA PHE A 685 0.72 15.93 -14.61
C PHE A 685 0.62 17.46 -14.62
N LEU A 686 -0.24 17.94 -13.75
CA LEU A 686 -0.41 19.35 -13.41
C LEU A 686 -0.36 19.48 -11.89
N ASP A 687 0.58 20.27 -11.39
CA ASP A 687 0.80 20.51 -9.97
C ASP A 687 0.61 21.98 -9.65
N ALA A 688 -0.16 22.28 -8.63
CA ALA A 688 -0.43 23.63 -8.16
C ALA A 688 -0.31 23.71 -6.64
N GLY A 689 0.23 24.78 -6.10
CA GLY A 689 0.27 24.96 -4.65
C GLY A 689 1.16 26.11 -4.18
N ASN A 690 1.03 26.39 -2.90
CA ASN A 690 1.87 27.33 -2.18
C ASN A 690 1.73 27.15 -0.66
N VAL A 691 2.56 27.83 0.09
CA VAL A 691 2.37 28.03 1.53
C VAL A 691 2.22 29.52 1.82
N TRP A 692 1.55 29.86 2.90
CA TRP A 692 1.35 31.25 3.34
C TRP A 692 1.55 31.40 4.81
N ALA A 693 1.92 32.60 5.27
CA ALA A 693 1.84 32.97 6.68
C ALA A 693 0.39 33.32 7.03
N LEU A 694 -0.05 32.90 8.22
CA LEU A 694 -1.38 33.25 8.74
C LEU A 694 -1.44 34.71 9.17
N ARG A 695 -0.30 35.24 9.68
CA ARG A 695 -0.15 36.61 10.16
C ARG A 695 1.03 37.26 9.48
N ASN A 696 0.96 38.60 9.40
CA ASN A 696 2.13 39.37 9.00
C ASN A 696 3.18 39.31 10.12
N ASP A 697 4.36 38.81 9.81
CA ASP A 697 5.48 38.67 10.74
C ASP A 697 6.42 39.92 10.74
N GLY A 698 6.15 40.87 9.84
CA GLY A 698 6.95 42.08 9.67
C GLY A 698 8.29 41.90 8.91
N TYR A 699 8.70 40.66 8.65
CA TYR A 699 10.00 40.33 8.02
C TYR A 699 9.85 39.83 6.59
N ARG A 700 8.80 39.05 6.31
CA ARG A 700 8.55 38.40 5.01
C ARG A 700 7.43 39.10 4.29
N SER A 701 7.76 40.23 3.63
CA SER A 701 6.77 41.00 2.85
C SER A 701 6.07 40.14 1.78
N GLY A 702 4.74 40.21 1.72
CA GLY A 702 3.94 39.43 0.77
C GLY A 702 3.70 37.97 1.17
N SER A 703 4.11 37.56 2.37
CA SER A 703 3.95 36.17 2.84
C SER A 703 2.54 35.83 3.33
N GLN A 704 1.77 36.85 3.76
CA GLN A 704 0.45 36.65 4.38
C GLN A 704 -0.62 36.25 3.35
N LEU A 705 -1.45 35.25 3.68
CA LEU A 705 -2.57 34.82 2.84
C LEU A 705 -3.57 35.96 2.64
N ARG A 706 -3.87 36.26 1.38
CA ARG A 706 -4.94 37.14 0.93
C ARG A 706 -5.83 36.41 -0.06
N LEU A 707 -7.05 36.07 0.32
CA LEU A 707 -7.95 35.26 -0.51
C LEU A 707 -8.14 35.83 -1.92
N LYS A 708 -8.16 37.15 -2.08
CA LYS A 708 -8.26 37.82 -3.38
C LYS A 708 -7.09 37.52 -4.33
N ASN A 709 -5.95 37.14 -3.79
CA ASN A 709 -4.70 36.93 -4.54
C ASN A 709 -4.32 35.44 -4.65
N ILE A 710 -5.09 34.54 -4.08
CA ILE A 710 -4.74 33.11 -3.94
C ILE A 710 -4.28 32.49 -5.26
N PHE A 711 -4.99 32.75 -6.36
CA PHE A 711 -4.63 32.23 -7.69
C PHE A 711 -3.35 32.85 -8.26
N LYS A 712 -3.08 34.15 -7.97
CA LYS A 712 -1.85 34.83 -8.39
C LYS A 712 -0.63 34.42 -7.57
N GLU A 713 -0.87 33.94 -6.36
CA GLU A 713 0.14 33.51 -5.40
C GLU A 713 0.38 32.00 -5.42
N THR A 714 -0.37 31.24 -6.25
CA THR A 714 -0.22 29.80 -6.38
C THR A 714 0.81 29.48 -7.47
N ALA A 715 1.87 28.76 -7.09
CA ALA A 715 2.82 28.23 -8.07
C ALA A 715 2.15 27.15 -8.91
N LEU A 716 2.46 27.13 -10.21
CA LEU A 716 1.90 26.18 -11.17
C LEU A 716 3.02 25.50 -11.95
N GLY A 717 2.97 24.20 -12.07
CA GLY A 717 3.89 23.40 -12.86
C GLY A 717 3.19 22.26 -13.56
N THR A 718 3.71 21.87 -14.69
CA THR A 718 3.27 20.71 -15.47
C THR A 718 4.45 19.82 -15.81
N GLY A 719 4.20 18.70 -16.43
CA GLY A 719 5.28 17.86 -16.89
C GLY A 719 4.84 16.50 -17.38
N VAL A 720 5.84 15.74 -17.75
CA VAL A 720 5.68 14.36 -18.21
C VAL A 720 6.59 13.44 -17.40
N GLY A 721 6.22 12.19 -17.32
CA GLY A 721 7.03 11.22 -16.60
C GLY A 721 6.83 9.80 -17.11
N ILE A 722 7.74 8.93 -16.67
CA ILE A 722 7.72 7.50 -16.94
C ILE A 722 7.65 6.78 -15.62
N ARG A 723 6.83 5.72 -15.58
CA ARG A 723 6.64 4.83 -14.46
C ARG A 723 6.92 3.41 -14.90
N TYR A 724 7.85 2.74 -14.25
CA TYR A 724 8.09 1.32 -14.49
C TYR A 724 7.73 0.54 -13.23
N ASP A 725 6.64 -0.20 -13.31
CA ASP A 725 6.12 -1.00 -12.20
C ASP A 725 6.84 -2.36 -12.16
N MET A 726 7.51 -2.64 -11.05
CA MET A 726 8.25 -3.88 -10.82
C MET A 726 7.51 -4.80 -9.81
N ASP A 727 6.19 -4.65 -9.66
CA ASP A 727 5.29 -5.34 -8.72
C ASP A 727 5.53 -4.98 -7.23
N PHE A 728 6.77 -4.92 -6.78
CA PHE A 728 7.14 -4.59 -5.39
C PHE A 728 7.58 -3.14 -5.20
N PHE A 729 7.96 -2.43 -6.25
CA PHE A 729 8.14 -0.98 -6.27
C PHE A 729 8.03 -0.41 -7.69
N VAL A 730 7.77 0.90 -7.77
CA VAL A 730 7.68 1.64 -9.03
C VAL A 730 8.87 2.56 -9.16
N LEU A 731 9.63 2.44 -10.26
CA LEU A 731 10.65 3.41 -10.64
C LEU A 731 9.98 4.57 -11.37
N ARG A 732 10.34 5.78 -11.01
CA ARG A 732 9.74 7.00 -11.53
C ARG A 732 10.80 7.99 -11.99
N LEU A 733 10.62 8.50 -13.20
CA LEU A 733 11.38 9.62 -13.75
C LEU A 733 10.39 10.70 -14.18
N ASP A 734 10.45 11.88 -13.57
CA ASP A 734 9.58 13.01 -13.87
C ASP A 734 10.39 14.18 -14.40
N TRP A 735 9.98 14.72 -15.54
CA TRP A 735 10.45 15.99 -16.06
C TRP A 735 9.35 17.04 -15.85
N GLY A 736 9.58 17.94 -14.91
CA GLY A 736 8.69 19.03 -14.54
C GLY A 736 9.08 20.33 -15.20
N VAL A 737 8.08 21.10 -15.62
CA VAL A 737 8.23 22.43 -16.21
C VAL A 737 7.37 23.42 -15.43
N GLY A 738 7.99 24.42 -14.82
CA GLY A 738 7.33 25.52 -14.12
C GLY A 738 6.60 26.43 -15.12
N ILE A 739 5.35 26.75 -14.80
CA ILE A 739 4.53 27.69 -15.57
C ILE A 739 4.51 29.04 -14.86
N HIS A 740 4.31 29.02 -13.54
CA HIS A 740 4.16 30.23 -12.75
C HIS A 740 4.86 30.15 -11.39
N VAL A 741 5.58 31.21 -11.06
CA VAL A 741 6.11 31.44 -9.71
C VAL A 741 5.43 32.65 -9.06
N PRO A 742 5.06 32.58 -7.75
CA PRO A 742 4.22 33.59 -7.12
C PRO A 742 4.88 34.95 -6.91
N TYR A 743 6.21 35.02 -6.94
CA TYR A 743 6.98 36.25 -6.67
C TYR A 743 7.29 37.08 -7.93
N LYS A 744 6.95 36.58 -9.14
CA LYS A 744 7.04 37.35 -10.41
C LYS A 744 5.63 37.65 -10.94
N ASN A 745 5.52 38.62 -11.84
CA ASN A 745 4.27 38.95 -12.52
C ASN A 745 4.15 38.19 -13.83
N GLY A 746 2.94 38.04 -14.35
CA GLY A 746 2.65 37.30 -15.58
C GLY A 746 2.23 35.87 -15.37
N PHE A 747 1.66 35.20 -16.39
CA PHE A 747 1.24 33.80 -16.30
C PHE A 747 2.45 32.87 -16.45
N TYR A 748 3.15 32.89 -17.61
CA TYR A 748 4.46 32.28 -17.75
C TYR A 748 5.51 33.33 -17.42
N ASN A 749 6.17 33.18 -16.27
CA ASN A 749 7.00 34.26 -15.71
C ASN A 749 8.44 33.83 -15.44
N PHE A 750 8.96 32.88 -16.21
CA PHE A 750 10.37 32.52 -16.24
C PHE A 750 11.10 33.30 -17.32
N ASP A 751 12.29 33.77 -16.98
CA ASP A 751 13.10 34.56 -17.92
C ASP A 751 13.66 33.67 -19.06
N HIS A 752 14.06 32.44 -18.73
CA HIS A 752 14.51 31.44 -19.68
C HIS A 752 13.83 30.10 -19.42
N PHE A 753 13.50 29.35 -20.48
CA PHE A 753 12.89 28.02 -20.37
C PHE A 753 13.74 27.06 -19.53
N LYS A 754 15.06 27.18 -19.60
CA LYS A 754 16.01 26.37 -18.83
C LYS A 754 15.81 26.49 -17.32
N ASP A 755 15.39 27.67 -16.84
CA ASP A 755 15.21 27.96 -15.42
C ASP A 755 13.88 27.38 -14.87
N SER A 756 12.96 27.01 -15.78
CA SER A 756 11.66 26.41 -15.41
C SER A 756 11.73 24.89 -15.29
N GLN A 757 12.85 24.24 -15.64
CA GLN A 757 12.92 22.78 -15.72
C GLN A 757 13.42 22.15 -14.44
N SER A 758 12.85 20.98 -14.10
CA SER A 758 13.27 20.14 -12.98
C SER A 758 13.17 18.66 -13.37
N LEU A 759 14.19 17.88 -13.08
CA LEU A 759 14.21 16.44 -13.31
C LEU A 759 14.26 15.72 -11.98
N HIS A 760 13.31 14.80 -11.75
CA HIS A 760 13.23 14.02 -10.53
C HIS A 760 13.25 12.53 -10.83
N PHE A 761 14.20 11.83 -10.22
CA PHE A 761 14.20 10.39 -10.11
C PHE A 761 13.68 10.00 -8.71
N ALA A 762 12.73 9.09 -8.63
CA ALA A 762 12.14 8.67 -7.37
C ALA A 762 11.64 7.22 -7.43
N ILE A 763 11.37 6.66 -6.24
CA ILE A 763 10.78 5.33 -6.07
C ILE A 763 9.37 5.50 -5.50
N GLY A 764 8.41 4.79 -6.08
CA GLY A 764 7.00 4.89 -5.72
C GLY A 764 6.23 5.97 -6.48
N TYR A 765 4.91 5.99 -6.32
CA TYR A 765 4.05 7.05 -6.86
C TYR A 765 4.22 8.35 -6.05
N PRO A 766 3.98 9.54 -6.64
CA PRO A 766 4.17 10.80 -5.94
C PRO A 766 3.15 11.03 -4.82
N PHE A 767 2.00 10.42 -4.94
CA PHE A 767 0.88 10.45 -4.00
C PHE A 767 -0.03 9.25 -4.17
#